data_44ba527045db6419c5ef90a024fe80e3
#
_entry.id   44ba527045db6419c5ef90a024fe80e3
#
_cell.length_a   1.000
_cell.length_b   1.000
_cell.length_c   1.000
_cell.angle_alpha   90.00
_cell.angle_beta   90.00
_cell.angle_gamma   90.00
#
_symmetry.space_group_name_H-M   'P 1'
#
loop_
_entity.id
_entity.type
_entity.pdbx_description
1 polymer ?
#
loop_
_entity_poly.entity_id
_entity_poly.type
_entity_poly.pdbx_seq_one_letter_code
_entity_poly.pdbx_strand_id
1 'polypeptide(L)'
;MSKNKKEDDKPPPSTGPGSKIHALPSIVKRHVLQEGKVVILNFSTASLKTLPAEIWKNEEVMANAVRLHAENNRLKKFPKTVSALEILEFLDLRNNLITALPGTITKIKTLEKIEVSNNALKSLPGTINKAPALRTLSAAHNKIKSLPKTINKCPELEYLDVSYNQIKSIKKSVYELGATVNLSGNKLTELPDATVKAPALRSLNVSHNEIAVIPDTINMILTLTSLNLAHNELEELPREIGFLKYMHFLDVSHNQLVALPDELCTLQHALTSFNASDNQLKALPEDMHKLQVLQTLNVSNNQIQTLPPNFYDTQSLLTLDLSGNKLQSADGISKLKSAILVSLARNDLGYLPEDVGQMKSLVTLDVAGNHLKHLPQSLNRISSLKRVLVADNKLSSIPDWLGEHQLITELDFSGNRVHGIPKELRKLRTLEVLRVGRNQITVLPKVLDTLQFLHTVDVTDNELIEIPLPVSVQVLLMANNPLYSPSADTKGTLTVIGEKQHAKKLKRLDISSIRMDRVPLSVCRLKLLRFLDLSHNQLKKLPGALCRLRLLEELDVSDNELLTLPQNINCLQNLRRLDASQNRIGLFVEGLTLLHQLEYLNLSFNNIGSLPDHFGEMNKLVTLDLSNNELTQLPEDRIDVLASLLTLNICKNHINIIPTDLPYLYRIQILNCSGNDLSSIPADIFRMTSLKVLDLSDNLLESLPDGVAKLPALRELDVSDNKLSSFSNKIEQMRNKLSSFKSEKQSSYKTRDLKEGLAAGVAQTDKSRENSPAHRAKSPMLGRDEDED
;
A
#
# COMPACT_ATOMS: atom_id res chain seq x y z
N MET A 1 -6.47 27.82 38.94
CA MET A 1 -7.04 28.96 38.21
C MET A 1 -6.09 29.37 37.10
N SER A 2 -6.31 28.94 35.93
CA SER A 2 -5.75 29.53 34.70
C SER A 2 -6.72 29.23 33.57
N LYS A 3 -7.26 30.29 33.01
CA LYS A 3 -8.32 30.33 32.01
C LYS A 3 -7.72 29.93 30.64
N ASN A 4 -8.23 28.87 30.05
CA ASN A 4 -8.07 28.60 28.63
C ASN A 4 -8.78 29.68 27.83
N LYS A 5 -8.02 30.48 27.10
CA LYS A 5 -8.53 31.33 26.02
C LYS A 5 -8.91 30.43 24.85
N LYS A 6 -10.18 30.50 24.48
CA LYS A 6 -10.64 30.14 23.13
C LYS A 6 -9.94 31.11 22.16
N GLU A 7 -9.23 30.58 21.19
CA GLU A 7 -8.88 31.33 19.98
C GLU A 7 -10.19 31.52 19.20
N ASP A 8 -10.69 32.73 19.22
CA ASP A 8 -11.81 33.17 18.40
C ASP A 8 -11.36 33.12 16.92
N ASP A 9 -12.17 32.45 16.10
CA ASP A 9 -12.18 32.58 14.64
C ASP A 9 -12.32 34.05 14.27
N LYS A 10 -11.19 34.73 14.01
CA LYS A 10 -11.23 36.06 13.39
C LYS A 10 -11.70 35.91 11.95
N PRO A 11 -12.77 36.57 11.54
CA PRO A 11 -13.13 36.67 10.13
C PRO A 11 -11.97 37.30 9.34
N PRO A 12 -11.77 36.91 8.05
CA PRO A 12 -10.71 37.47 7.21
C PRO A 12 -10.85 39.01 7.14
N PRO A 13 -9.73 39.73 6.95
CA PRO A 13 -9.70 41.18 6.98
C PRO A 13 -10.73 41.78 6.02
N SER A 14 -11.52 42.70 6.53
CA SER A 14 -12.59 43.38 5.79
C SER A 14 -12.03 44.13 4.58
N THR A 15 -12.62 43.90 3.42
CA THR A 15 -12.42 44.76 2.22
C THR A 15 -12.80 46.18 2.56
N GLY A 16 -11.93 47.17 2.15
CA GLY A 16 -12.14 48.58 2.45
C GLY A 16 -13.47 49.12 1.88
N PRO A 17 -14.06 50.18 2.50
CA PRO A 17 -15.31 50.75 2.03
C PRO A 17 -15.12 51.37 0.62
N GLY A 18 -15.84 50.84 -0.37
CA GLY A 18 -15.81 51.28 -1.75
C GLY A 18 -15.55 50.20 -2.80
N SER A 19 -15.14 49.00 -2.39
CA SER A 19 -14.87 47.90 -3.31
C SER A 19 -16.18 47.31 -3.91
N LYS A 20 -16.23 47.13 -5.23
CA LYS A 20 -17.33 46.45 -5.93
C LYS A 20 -17.46 44.97 -5.53
N ILE A 21 -16.47 44.39 -4.86
CA ILE A 21 -16.50 43.05 -4.29
C ILE A 21 -17.59 42.94 -3.21
N HIS A 22 -17.90 44.04 -2.52
CA HIS A 22 -19.01 44.09 -1.55
C HIS A 22 -20.38 43.83 -2.15
N ALA A 23 -20.58 44.05 -3.44
CA ALA A 23 -21.81 43.79 -4.17
C ALA A 23 -22.05 42.32 -4.54
N LEU A 24 -21.05 41.41 -4.29
CA LEU A 24 -21.23 40.00 -4.54
C LEU A 24 -22.21 39.36 -3.53
N PRO A 25 -23.03 38.39 -3.97
CA PRO A 25 -23.85 37.60 -3.06
C PRO A 25 -23.03 36.99 -1.93
N SER A 26 -23.57 36.88 -0.74
CA SER A 26 -22.87 36.39 0.46
C SER A 26 -22.26 34.99 0.25
N ILE A 27 -22.93 34.15 -0.55
CA ILE A 27 -22.47 32.80 -0.88
C ILE A 27 -21.19 32.82 -1.75
N VAL A 28 -21.00 33.84 -2.55
CA VAL A 28 -19.79 34.00 -3.42
C VAL A 28 -18.71 34.78 -2.68
N LYS A 29 -19.11 35.81 -1.94
CA LYS A 29 -18.21 36.70 -1.22
C LYS A 29 -17.26 35.98 -0.25
N ARG A 30 -17.73 34.94 0.44
CA ARG A 30 -16.91 34.12 1.34
C ARG A 30 -15.75 33.37 0.65
N HIS A 31 -15.80 33.24 -0.65
CA HIS A 31 -14.78 32.59 -1.48
C HIS A 31 -13.85 33.58 -2.19
N VAL A 32 -13.98 34.86 -1.94
CA VAL A 32 -13.16 35.93 -2.51
C VAL A 32 -12.32 36.53 -1.40
N LEU A 33 -11.02 36.27 -1.42
CA LEU A 33 -10.05 36.83 -0.51
C LEU A 33 -9.36 38.00 -1.20
N GLN A 34 -9.27 39.14 -0.55
CA GLN A 34 -8.59 40.32 -1.07
C GLN A 34 -7.42 40.71 -0.15
N GLU A 35 -6.24 40.71 -0.71
CA GLU A 35 -4.98 41.14 -0.06
C GLU A 35 -4.45 42.38 -0.80
N GLY A 36 -4.77 43.57 -0.28
CA GLY A 36 -4.49 44.82 -0.98
C GLY A 36 -5.28 44.93 -2.29
N LYS A 37 -4.57 44.98 -3.45
CA LYS A 37 -5.18 44.99 -4.79
C LYS A 37 -5.34 43.58 -5.37
N VAL A 38 -4.74 42.55 -4.78
CA VAL A 38 -4.76 41.16 -5.29
C VAL A 38 -6.02 40.45 -4.84
N VAL A 39 -6.66 39.72 -5.74
CA VAL A 39 -7.85 38.91 -5.47
C VAL A 39 -7.49 37.44 -5.65
N ILE A 40 -7.80 36.64 -4.64
CA ILE A 40 -7.71 35.18 -4.66
C ILE A 40 -9.13 34.63 -4.63
N LEU A 41 -9.47 33.84 -5.64
CA LEU A 41 -10.75 33.13 -5.74
C LEU A 41 -10.58 31.72 -5.20
N ASN A 42 -11.15 31.39 -4.06
CA ASN A 42 -11.05 30.09 -3.44
C ASN A 42 -12.42 29.41 -3.34
N PHE A 43 -12.67 28.50 -4.28
CA PHE A 43 -13.85 27.63 -4.35
C PHE A 43 -13.52 26.17 -4.07
N SER A 44 -12.40 25.89 -3.45
CA SER A 44 -12.00 24.50 -3.11
C SER A 44 -13.06 23.82 -2.24
N THR A 45 -13.27 22.55 -2.44
CA THR A 45 -14.18 21.69 -1.62
C THR A 45 -15.63 22.18 -1.46
N ALA A 46 -16.10 23.06 -2.37
CA ALA A 46 -17.42 23.70 -2.26
C ALA A 46 -18.55 22.86 -2.88
N SER A 47 -18.28 21.61 -3.30
CA SER A 47 -19.24 20.69 -3.96
C SER A 47 -19.90 21.27 -5.21
N LEU A 48 -19.24 22.20 -5.90
CA LEU A 48 -19.78 22.94 -7.06
C LEU A 48 -19.88 22.05 -8.30
N LYS A 49 -20.99 22.16 -9.02
CA LYS A 49 -21.17 21.61 -10.38
C LYS A 49 -20.74 22.60 -11.47
N THR A 50 -20.80 23.89 -11.17
CA THR A 50 -20.39 25.02 -12.04
C THR A 50 -19.84 26.15 -11.17
N LEU A 51 -18.91 26.94 -11.67
CA LEU A 51 -18.47 28.15 -10.98
C LEU A 51 -19.59 29.19 -10.98
N PRO A 52 -19.73 30.00 -9.92
CA PRO A 52 -20.76 31.04 -9.84
C PRO A 52 -20.64 32.06 -10.99
N ALA A 53 -21.77 32.37 -11.62
CA ALA A 53 -21.82 33.27 -12.76
C ALA A 53 -21.51 34.73 -12.38
N GLU A 54 -21.69 35.09 -11.13
CA GLU A 54 -21.46 36.41 -10.55
C GLU A 54 -20.01 36.85 -10.61
N ILE A 55 -19.06 35.92 -10.59
CA ILE A 55 -17.63 36.20 -10.75
C ILE A 55 -17.36 36.93 -12.06
N TRP A 56 -18.00 36.47 -13.14
CA TRP A 56 -17.80 36.97 -14.50
C TRP A 56 -18.50 38.28 -14.79
N LYS A 57 -19.26 38.80 -13.83
CA LYS A 57 -19.96 40.08 -13.89
C LYS A 57 -19.29 41.18 -13.05
N ASN A 58 -18.36 40.81 -12.19
CA ASN A 58 -17.68 41.73 -11.27
C ASN A 58 -16.34 42.20 -11.91
N GLU A 59 -16.29 43.44 -12.36
CA GLU A 59 -15.14 44.01 -13.05
C GLU A 59 -13.88 44.04 -12.14
N GLU A 60 -14.07 44.31 -10.86
CA GLU A 60 -12.96 44.38 -9.89
C GLU A 60 -12.33 43.00 -9.66
N VAL A 61 -13.15 41.94 -9.56
CA VAL A 61 -12.68 40.57 -9.50
C VAL A 61 -11.95 40.18 -10.78
N MET A 62 -12.53 40.50 -11.94
CA MET A 62 -11.90 40.15 -13.22
C MET A 62 -10.56 40.87 -13.43
N ALA A 63 -10.44 42.12 -13.01
CA ALA A 63 -9.24 42.92 -13.19
C ALA A 63 -8.10 42.55 -12.21
N ASN A 64 -8.41 41.99 -11.02
CA ASN A 64 -7.45 41.79 -9.94
C ASN A 64 -7.26 40.33 -9.49
N ALA A 65 -7.95 39.36 -10.08
CA ALA A 65 -7.81 37.97 -9.72
C ALA A 65 -6.50 37.36 -10.25
N VAL A 66 -5.61 37.01 -9.31
CA VAL A 66 -4.29 36.42 -9.57
C VAL A 66 -4.32 34.90 -9.40
N ARG A 67 -5.15 34.38 -8.50
CA ARG A 67 -5.27 32.94 -8.26
C ARG A 67 -6.72 32.48 -8.26
N LEU A 68 -6.97 31.33 -8.88
CA LEU A 68 -8.26 30.65 -8.85
C LEU A 68 -8.08 29.21 -8.37
N HIS A 69 -8.58 28.93 -7.19
CA HIS A 69 -8.68 27.61 -6.59
C HIS A 69 -10.10 27.09 -6.75
N ALA A 70 -10.26 25.99 -7.45
CA ALA A 70 -11.55 25.31 -7.64
C ALA A 70 -11.42 23.79 -7.60
N GLU A 71 -10.37 23.32 -6.92
CA GLU A 71 -10.12 21.88 -6.74
C GLU A 71 -11.15 21.22 -5.82
N ASN A 72 -11.24 19.89 -5.89
CA ASN A 72 -12.14 19.06 -5.08
C ASN A 72 -13.63 19.46 -5.22
N ASN A 73 -14.09 19.60 -6.46
CA ASN A 73 -15.47 19.91 -6.77
C ASN A 73 -16.06 18.87 -7.76
N ARG A 74 -17.23 19.17 -8.33
CA ARG A 74 -17.92 18.33 -9.32
C ARG A 74 -18.07 19.04 -10.65
N LEU A 75 -17.11 19.89 -11.02
CA LEU A 75 -17.13 20.68 -12.25
C LEU A 75 -16.97 19.75 -13.48
N LYS A 76 -17.97 19.73 -14.36
CA LYS A 76 -17.92 18.98 -15.62
C LYS A 76 -17.38 19.80 -16.79
N LYS A 77 -17.53 21.11 -16.74
CA LYS A 77 -17.09 22.07 -17.76
C LYS A 77 -16.41 23.25 -17.09
N PHE A 78 -15.40 23.80 -17.74
CA PHE A 78 -14.75 25.04 -17.33
C PHE A 78 -15.12 26.16 -18.32
N PRO A 79 -15.51 27.36 -17.84
CA PRO A 79 -16.12 28.39 -18.69
C PRO A 79 -15.11 29.05 -19.63
N LYS A 80 -15.56 29.41 -20.82
CA LYS A 80 -14.75 30.18 -21.80
C LYS A 80 -14.44 31.60 -21.33
N THR A 81 -15.25 32.13 -20.44
CA THR A 81 -15.10 33.48 -19.83
C THR A 81 -13.90 33.61 -18.92
N VAL A 82 -13.19 32.51 -18.62
CA VAL A 82 -11.96 32.55 -17.84
C VAL A 82 -10.93 33.52 -18.39
N SER A 83 -10.92 33.76 -19.68
CA SER A 83 -10.00 34.74 -20.31
C SER A 83 -10.24 36.20 -19.89
N ALA A 84 -11.33 36.50 -19.17
CA ALA A 84 -11.56 37.81 -18.57
C ALA A 84 -10.76 38.03 -17.28
N LEU A 85 -10.14 37.00 -16.70
CA LEU A 85 -9.18 37.11 -15.61
C LEU A 85 -7.80 37.41 -16.18
N GLU A 86 -7.56 38.64 -16.62
CA GLU A 86 -6.44 39.00 -17.46
C GLU A 86 -5.06 38.85 -16.77
N ILE A 87 -5.02 38.99 -15.44
CA ILE A 87 -3.80 38.88 -14.63
C ILE A 87 -3.68 37.58 -13.83
N LEU A 88 -4.49 36.55 -14.19
CA LEU A 88 -4.44 35.26 -13.52
C LEU A 88 -3.08 34.59 -13.76
N GLU A 89 -2.39 34.21 -12.70
CA GLU A 89 -1.11 33.52 -12.70
C GLU A 89 -1.26 32.02 -12.37
N PHE A 90 -2.19 31.68 -11.47
CA PHE A 90 -2.38 30.33 -10.97
C PHE A 90 -3.82 29.86 -11.09
N LEU A 91 -3.98 28.67 -11.68
CA LEU A 91 -5.27 28.00 -11.85
C LEU A 91 -5.21 26.57 -11.33
N ASP A 92 -6.00 26.28 -10.29
CA ASP A 92 -6.16 24.93 -9.73
C ASP A 92 -7.58 24.40 -9.97
N LEU A 93 -7.67 23.31 -10.72
CA LEU A 93 -8.90 22.60 -11.08
C LEU A 93 -8.83 21.12 -10.72
N ARG A 94 -7.87 20.71 -9.91
CA ARG A 94 -7.65 19.29 -9.56
C ARG A 94 -8.90 18.65 -8.94
N ASN A 95 -9.02 17.35 -9.09
CA ASN A 95 -10.11 16.55 -8.49
C ASN A 95 -11.50 17.08 -8.87
N ASN A 96 -11.77 17.12 -10.18
CA ASN A 96 -13.06 17.51 -10.74
C ASN A 96 -13.52 16.48 -11.81
N LEU A 97 -14.52 16.81 -12.58
CA LEU A 97 -15.06 15.97 -13.65
C LEU A 97 -14.92 16.65 -15.04
N ILE A 98 -13.91 17.52 -15.20
CA ILE A 98 -13.75 18.36 -16.38
C ILE A 98 -13.32 17.50 -17.57
N THR A 99 -14.07 17.62 -18.69
CA THR A 99 -13.82 16.84 -19.91
C THR A 99 -12.98 17.55 -20.95
N ALA A 100 -12.90 18.89 -20.88
CA ALA A 100 -12.08 19.72 -21.76
C ALA A 100 -11.79 21.08 -21.13
N LEU A 101 -10.60 21.62 -21.36
CA LEU A 101 -10.27 23.01 -21.08
C LEU A 101 -10.58 23.89 -22.30
N PRO A 102 -11.16 25.10 -22.10
CA PRO A 102 -11.43 26.02 -23.20
C PRO A 102 -10.14 26.58 -23.78
N GLY A 103 -10.01 26.66 -25.10
CA GLY A 103 -8.85 27.26 -25.74
C GLY A 103 -8.63 28.74 -25.37
N THR A 104 -9.64 29.44 -24.85
CA THR A 104 -9.53 30.81 -24.36
C THR A 104 -8.63 31.00 -23.17
N ILE A 105 -8.33 29.92 -22.38
CA ILE A 105 -7.41 29.96 -21.28
C ILE A 105 -6.01 30.47 -21.69
N THR A 106 -5.61 30.18 -22.91
CA THR A 106 -4.30 30.58 -23.44
C THR A 106 -4.22 32.05 -23.84
N LYS A 107 -5.32 32.81 -23.73
CA LYS A 107 -5.34 34.26 -23.91
C LYS A 107 -4.84 35.04 -22.68
N ILE A 108 -4.82 34.38 -21.52
CA ILE A 108 -4.30 34.92 -20.27
C ILE A 108 -2.78 34.94 -20.37
N LYS A 109 -2.21 36.13 -20.48
CA LYS A 109 -0.77 36.30 -20.76
C LYS A 109 0.11 36.06 -19.52
N THR A 110 -0.45 36.20 -18.34
CA THR A 110 0.23 36.05 -17.04
C THR A 110 0.15 34.67 -16.47
N LEU A 111 -0.60 33.73 -17.08
CA LEU A 111 -0.86 32.40 -16.53
C LEU A 111 0.40 31.54 -16.54
N GLU A 112 0.98 31.36 -15.35
CA GLU A 112 2.22 30.61 -15.15
C GLU A 112 1.97 29.14 -14.83
N LYS A 113 0.90 28.84 -14.07
CA LYS A 113 0.67 27.48 -13.58
C LYS A 113 -0.78 27.03 -13.78
N ILE A 114 -0.94 25.85 -14.38
CA ILE A 114 -2.23 25.16 -14.57
C ILE A 114 -2.14 23.78 -13.91
N GLU A 115 -2.97 23.54 -12.90
CA GLU A 115 -3.19 22.27 -12.23
C GLU A 115 -4.57 21.72 -12.57
N VAL A 116 -4.64 20.60 -13.31
CA VAL A 116 -5.91 20.01 -13.76
C VAL A 116 -5.90 18.49 -13.64
N SER A 117 -5.03 17.97 -12.77
CA SER A 117 -4.92 16.54 -12.49
C SER A 117 -6.21 15.97 -11.88
N ASN A 118 -6.41 14.66 -12.00
CA ASN A 118 -7.62 13.98 -11.53
C ASN A 118 -8.91 14.57 -12.10
N ASN A 119 -9.01 14.50 -13.43
CA ASN A 119 -10.18 14.98 -14.18
C ASN A 119 -10.55 13.95 -15.29
N ALA A 120 -11.38 14.34 -16.23
CA ALA A 120 -11.80 13.53 -17.36
C ALA A 120 -11.37 14.11 -18.71
N LEU A 121 -10.28 14.87 -18.75
CA LEU A 121 -9.79 15.52 -19.97
C LEU A 121 -9.41 14.48 -21.02
N LYS A 122 -9.91 14.67 -22.25
CA LYS A 122 -9.57 13.82 -23.41
C LYS A 122 -8.38 14.36 -24.21
N SER A 123 -8.09 15.64 -24.07
CA SER A 123 -6.99 16.34 -24.75
C SER A 123 -6.67 17.65 -24.04
N LEU A 124 -5.45 18.14 -24.21
CA LEU A 124 -5.08 19.53 -23.90
C LEU A 124 -5.50 20.47 -25.01
N PRO A 125 -5.71 21.78 -24.72
CA PRO A 125 -6.02 22.77 -25.76
C PRO A 125 -4.94 22.81 -26.84
N GLY A 126 -5.33 22.73 -28.12
CA GLY A 126 -4.40 22.81 -29.24
C GLY A 126 -3.66 24.17 -29.34
N THR A 127 -4.16 25.18 -28.63
CA THR A 127 -3.59 26.53 -28.55
C THR A 127 -2.64 26.73 -27.37
N ILE A 128 -2.27 25.69 -26.64
CA ILE A 128 -1.50 25.79 -25.41
C ILE A 128 -0.17 26.57 -25.58
N ASN A 129 0.43 26.49 -26.73
CA ASN A 129 1.62 27.23 -27.08
C ASN A 129 1.43 28.77 -27.16
N LYS A 130 0.19 29.25 -27.08
CA LYS A 130 -0.14 30.70 -27.08
C LYS A 130 -0.22 31.27 -25.66
N ALA A 131 0.05 30.49 -24.62
CA ALA A 131 0.19 30.93 -23.25
C ALA A 131 1.67 31.29 -22.99
N PRO A 132 2.07 32.59 -23.08
CA PRO A 132 3.47 32.95 -23.15
C PRO A 132 4.23 32.79 -21.79
N ALA A 133 3.53 32.91 -20.67
CA ALA A 133 4.13 32.79 -19.34
C ALA A 133 4.02 31.40 -18.72
N LEU A 134 3.42 30.42 -19.41
CA LEU A 134 3.13 29.12 -18.81
C LEU A 134 4.41 28.32 -18.53
N ARG A 135 4.71 28.12 -17.24
CA ARG A 135 5.87 27.37 -16.73
C ARG A 135 5.50 25.97 -16.28
N THR A 136 4.33 25.80 -15.69
CA THR A 136 3.90 24.51 -15.13
C THR A 136 2.53 24.11 -15.67
N LEU A 137 2.46 22.93 -16.25
CA LEU A 137 1.22 22.29 -16.69
C LEU A 137 1.13 20.88 -16.11
N SER A 138 0.24 20.69 -15.14
CA SER A 138 -0.05 19.39 -14.57
C SER A 138 -1.45 18.92 -14.94
N ALA A 139 -1.52 17.81 -15.67
CA ALA A 139 -2.75 17.17 -16.15
C ALA A 139 -2.72 15.66 -15.95
N ALA A 140 -2.07 15.20 -14.89
CA ALA A 140 -2.01 13.79 -14.52
C ALA A 140 -3.39 13.20 -14.23
N HIS A 141 -3.51 11.88 -14.30
CA HIS A 141 -4.78 11.16 -14.01
C HIS A 141 -5.97 11.73 -14.78
N ASN A 142 -5.86 11.68 -16.11
CA ASN A 142 -6.91 12.11 -17.03
C ASN A 142 -7.16 11.02 -18.11
N LYS A 143 -7.77 11.39 -19.23
CA LYS A 143 -8.07 10.49 -20.35
C LYS A 143 -7.42 11.00 -21.64
N ILE A 144 -6.29 11.69 -21.53
CA ILE A 144 -5.56 12.29 -22.65
C ILE A 144 -4.94 11.19 -23.51
N LYS A 145 -5.20 11.24 -24.81
CA LYS A 145 -4.71 10.21 -25.76
C LYS A 145 -3.49 10.66 -26.56
N SER A 146 -3.22 11.95 -26.62
CA SER A 146 -2.06 12.51 -27.33
C SER A 146 -1.76 13.94 -26.86
N LEU A 147 -0.50 14.35 -26.99
CA LEU A 147 -0.10 15.73 -26.76
C LEU A 147 -0.41 16.62 -27.98
N PRO A 148 -0.68 17.92 -27.75
CA PRO A 148 -0.80 18.89 -28.86
C PRO A 148 0.47 18.94 -29.72
N LYS A 149 0.34 19.03 -31.03
CA LYS A 149 1.48 19.09 -31.95
C LYS A 149 2.41 20.29 -31.70
N THR A 150 1.90 21.29 -31.01
CA THR A 150 2.57 22.58 -30.76
C THR A 150 3.14 22.67 -29.34
N ILE A 151 3.13 21.60 -28.59
CA ILE A 151 3.57 21.61 -27.18
C ILE A 151 5.02 22.09 -27.03
N ASN A 152 5.90 21.73 -27.97
CA ASN A 152 7.29 22.18 -28.01
C ASN A 152 7.48 23.68 -28.24
N LYS A 153 6.41 24.39 -28.64
CA LYS A 153 6.42 25.85 -28.89
C LYS A 153 5.94 26.66 -27.69
N CYS A 154 5.81 26.06 -26.50
CA CYS A 154 5.58 26.77 -25.23
C CYS A 154 6.91 27.35 -24.78
N PRO A 155 7.11 28.69 -24.78
CA PRO A 155 8.43 29.28 -24.66
C PRO A 155 9.03 29.15 -23.25
N GLU A 156 8.19 29.20 -22.21
CA GLU A 156 8.61 29.21 -20.80
C GLU A 156 8.29 27.91 -20.06
N LEU A 157 7.84 26.86 -20.76
CA LEU A 157 7.41 25.64 -20.10
C LEU A 157 8.62 24.91 -19.51
N GLU A 158 8.63 24.80 -18.16
CA GLU A 158 9.66 24.16 -17.36
C GLU A 158 9.23 22.77 -16.85
N TYR A 159 7.92 22.56 -16.65
CA TYR A 159 7.38 21.33 -16.10
C TYR A 159 6.08 20.94 -16.81
N LEU A 160 6.06 19.75 -17.40
CA LEU A 160 4.90 19.12 -18.02
C LEU A 160 4.63 17.77 -17.39
N ASP A 161 3.51 17.66 -16.69
CA ASP A 161 3.04 16.38 -16.15
C ASP A 161 1.74 15.95 -16.83
N VAL A 162 1.82 14.84 -17.56
CA VAL A 162 0.68 14.17 -18.20
C VAL A 162 0.68 12.69 -17.86
N SER A 163 1.19 12.36 -16.69
CA SER A 163 1.22 10.99 -16.17
C SER A 163 -0.18 10.40 -15.97
N TYR A 164 -0.26 9.09 -15.94
CA TYR A 164 -1.53 8.35 -15.74
C TYR A 164 -2.65 8.80 -16.67
N ASN A 165 -2.34 8.74 -17.98
CA ASN A 165 -3.26 9.07 -19.06
C ASN A 165 -3.42 7.88 -20.03
N GLN A 166 -3.76 8.11 -21.27
CA GLN A 166 -3.96 7.09 -22.31
C GLN A 166 -3.13 7.39 -23.56
N ILE A 167 -1.95 8.01 -23.38
CA ILE A 167 -1.07 8.42 -24.47
C ILE A 167 -0.36 7.17 -25.00
N LYS A 168 -0.54 6.90 -26.32
CA LYS A 168 0.06 5.73 -26.97
C LYS A 168 1.36 6.07 -27.71
N SER A 169 1.58 7.31 -28.06
CA SER A 169 2.78 7.77 -28.74
C SER A 169 3.03 9.24 -28.50
N ILE A 170 4.29 9.63 -28.54
CA ILE A 170 4.74 11.03 -28.51
C ILE A 170 5.48 11.37 -29.80
N LYS A 171 5.56 12.65 -30.09
CA LYS A 171 6.32 13.14 -31.25
C LYS A 171 7.72 13.53 -30.82
N LYS A 172 8.71 13.36 -31.70
CA LYS A 172 10.09 13.76 -31.44
C LYS A 172 10.26 15.23 -31.02
N SER A 173 9.33 16.12 -31.40
CA SER A 173 9.35 17.52 -30.95
C SER A 173 9.24 17.69 -29.41
N VAL A 174 8.85 16.66 -28.65
CA VAL A 174 8.90 16.68 -27.18
C VAL A 174 10.33 16.88 -26.69
N TYR A 175 11.32 16.39 -27.41
CA TYR A 175 12.74 16.55 -27.07
C TYR A 175 13.27 17.99 -27.23
N GLU A 176 12.51 18.86 -27.89
CA GLU A 176 12.82 20.30 -28.03
C GLU A 176 12.29 21.14 -26.85
N LEU A 177 11.53 20.54 -25.92
CA LEU A 177 11.10 21.21 -24.70
C LEU A 177 12.27 21.41 -23.75
N GLY A 178 12.50 22.63 -23.28
CA GLY A 178 13.47 22.95 -22.22
C GLY A 178 12.99 22.55 -20.82
N ALA A 179 12.20 21.48 -20.71
CA ALA A 179 11.39 21.15 -19.55
C ALA A 179 11.74 19.79 -18.93
N THR A 180 11.24 19.56 -17.72
CA THR A 180 11.01 18.23 -17.16
C THR A 180 9.66 17.73 -17.67
N VAL A 181 9.65 16.54 -18.25
CA VAL A 181 8.45 15.92 -18.85
C VAL A 181 8.15 14.60 -18.14
N ASN A 182 6.98 14.52 -17.53
CA ASN A 182 6.45 13.32 -16.92
C ASN A 182 5.32 12.72 -17.78
N LEU A 183 5.59 11.53 -18.31
CA LEU A 183 4.69 10.72 -19.14
C LEU A 183 4.44 9.34 -18.51
N SER A 184 4.76 9.17 -17.24
CA SER A 184 4.61 7.89 -16.56
C SER A 184 3.16 7.41 -16.53
N GLY A 185 2.93 6.11 -16.44
CA GLY A 185 1.59 5.55 -16.36
C GLY A 185 0.73 5.80 -17.62
N ASN A 186 1.33 5.69 -18.80
CA ASN A 186 0.63 5.83 -20.07
C ASN A 186 0.61 4.50 -20.84
N LYS A 187 0.56 4.53 -22.13
CA LYS A 187 0.51 3.36 -23.06
C LYS A 187 1.51 3.51 -24.18
N LEU A 188 2.69 4.06 -23.87
CA LEU A 188 3.76 4.22 -24.85
C LEU A 188 4.41 2.87 -25.10
N THR A 189 4.53 2.47 -26.36
CA THR A 189 5.21 1.23 -26.77
C THR A 189 6.63 1.49 -27.27
N GLU A 190 6.96 2.73 -27.62
CA GLU A 190 8.27 3.14 -28.12
C GLU A 190 8.53 4.62 -27.81
N LEU A 191 9.80 5.00 -27.80
CA LEU A 191 10.23 6.39 -27.87
C LEU A 191 10.52 6.76 -29.33
N PRO A 192 10.12 7.96 -29.78
CA PRO A 192 10.43 8.38 -31.13
C PRO A 192 11.93 8.62 -31.31
N ASP A 193 12.37 8.51 -32.57
CA ASP A 193 13.73 8.89 -32.99
C ASP A 193 14.07 10.32 -32.54
N ALA A 194 15.23 10.49 -31.88
CA ALA A 194 15.63 11.76 -31.26
C ALA A 194 16.32 12.72 -32.23
N THR A 195 16.22 12.49 -33.53
CA THR A 195 16.76 13.37 -34.58
C THR A 195 16.03 14.73 -34.70
N VAL A 196 16.25 15.61 -33.71
CA VAL A 196 15.68 16.96 -33.65
C VAL A 196 16.78 18.01 -33.80
N LYS A 197 16.38 19.22 -34.28
CA LYS A 197 17.35 20.29 -34.58
C LYS A 197 17.95 20.92 -33.30
N ALA A 198 17.15 21.05 -32.27
CA ALA A 198 17.53 21.71 -31.00
C ALA A 198 16.99 20.93 -29.79
N PRO A 199 17.63 19.83 -29.41
CA PRO A 199 17.22 19.10 -28.23
C PRO A 199 17.46 19.98 -26.99
N ALA A 200 16.46 20.08 -26.12
CA ALA A 200 16.52 20.91 -24.93
C ALA A 200 15.97 20.19 -23.69
N LEU A 201 15.43 18.97 -23.86
CA LEU A 201 14.84 18.18 -22.79
C LEU A 201 15.87 17.87 -21.69
N ARG A 202 15.52 18.16 -20.43
CA ARG A 202 16.40 17.95 -19.28
C ARG A 202 16.07 16.70 -18.51
N SER A 203 14.80 16.40 -18.34
CA SER A 203 14.34 15.24 -17.59
C SER A 203 13.15 14.60 -18.29
N LEU A 204 13.20 13.29 -18.44
CA LEU A 204 12.14 12.49 -19.04
C LEU A 204 11.78 11.33 -18.11
N ASN A 205 10.54 11.31 -17.66
CA ASN A 205 9.96 10.17 -16.97
C ASN A 205 8.92 9.50 -17.87
N VAL A 206 9.20 8.28 -18.30
CA VAL A 206 8.31 7.40 -19.09
C VAL A 206 8.10 6.06 -18.38
N SER A 207 8.25 6.03 -17.07
CA SER A 207 8.00 4.82 -16.28
C SER A 207 6.55 4.35 -16.39
N HIS A 208 6.30 3.08 -16.07
CA HIS A 208 4.95 2.49 -16.14
C HIS A 208 4.29 2.68 -17.51
N ASN A 209 4.99 2.26 -18.56
CA ASN A 209 4.50 2.22 -19.94
C ASN A 209 4.70 0.80 -20.51
N GLU A 210 4.59 0.64 -21.80
CA GLU A 210 4.72 -0.62 -22.55
C GLU A 210 5.93 -0.51 -23.53
N ILE A 211 7.00 0.21 -23.13
CA ILE A 211 8.15 0.50 -24.01
C ILE A 211 9.07 -0.72 -24.08
N ALA A 212 9.22 -1.27 -25.27
CA ALA A 212 10.10 -2.42 -25.51
C ALA A 212 11.48 -2.01 -26.06
N VAL A 213 11.60 -0.87 -26.72
CA VAL A 213 12.83 -0.44 -27.39
C VAL A 213 13.11 1.04 -27.17
N ILE A 214 14.37 1.36 -26.90
CA ILE A 214 14.90 2.73 -26.86
C ILE A 214 15.68 2.98 -28.18
N PRO A 215 15.40 4.08 -28.90
CA PRO A 215 16.11 4.33 -30.15
C PRO A 215 17.59 4.68 -29.93
N ASP A 216 18.47 4.21 -30.80
CA ASP A 216 19.91 4.50 -30.77
C ASP A 216 20.23 6.00 -30.80
N THR A 217 19.33 6.78 -31.40
CA THR A 217 19.46 8.24 -31.46
C THR A 217 19.21 8.95 -30.14
N ILE A 218 18.92 8.24 -29.05
CA ILE A 218 18.69 8.82 -27.71
C ILE A 218 19.86 9.74 -27.28
N ASN A 219 21.07 9.39 -27.68
CA ASN A 219 22.29 10.17 -27.40
C ASN A 219 22.29 11.58 -28.02
N MET A 220 21.42 11.85 -28.97
CA MET A 220 21.27 13.20 -29.54
C MET A 220 20.61 14.19 -28.59
N ILE A 221 19.99 13.72 -27.51
CA ILE A 221 19.40 14.59 -26.47
C ILE A 221 20.50 14.93 -25.44
N LEU A 222 21.50 15.70 -25.88
CA LEU A 222 22.69 16.01 -25.07
C LEU A 222 22.38 16.79 -23.78
N THR A 223 21.21 17.35 -23.65
CA THR A 223 20.78 18.10 -22.46
C THR A 223 20.14 17.22 -21.37
N LEU A 224 19.95 15.93 -21.65
CA LEU A 224 19.25 15.02 -20.75
C LEU A 224 20.12 14.71 -19.53
N THR A 225 19.57 15.05 -18.36
CA THR A 225 20.23 14.83 -17.06
C THR A 225 19.56 13.72 -16.25
N SER A 226 18.31 13.42 -16.53
CA SER A 226 17.50 12.43 -15.79
C SER A 226 16.60 11.66 -16.76
N LEU A 227 16.67 10.34 -16.70
CA LEU A 227 15.85 9.44 -17.51
C LEU A 227 15.29 8.33 -16.60
N ASN A 228 13.98 8.25 -16.54
CA ASN A 228 13.28 7.17 -15.84
C ASN A 228 12.50 6.31 -16.84
N LEU A 229 12.93 5.06 -16.97
CA LEU A 229 12.40 4.01 -17.85
C LEU A 229 11.83 2.84 -17.04
N ALA A 230 11.66 2.99 -15.72
CA ALA A 230 11.22 1.91 -14.85
C ALA A 230 9.83 1.38 -15.22
N HIS A 231 9.57 0.12 -14.91
CA HIS A 231 8.30 -0.53 -15.23
C HIS A 231 7.92 -0.41 -16.71
N ASN A 232 8.74 -0.96 -17.56
CA ASN A 232 8.52 -1.07 -19.00
C ASN A 232 8.82 -2.52 -19.47
N GLU A 233 8.95 -2.75 -20.75
CA GLU A 233 9.17 -4.07 -21.35
C GLU A 233 10.54 -4.18 -22.03
N LEU A 234 11.56 -3.43 -21.55
CA LEU A 234 12.87 -3.36 -22.15
C LEU A 234 13.65 -4.68 -21.96
N GLU A 235 14.10 -5.30 -23.05
CA GLU A 235 14.97 -6.45 -23.03
C GLU A 235 16.46 -6.05 -23.09
N GLU A 236 16.78 -4.91 -23.70
CA GLU A 236 18.12 -4.35 -23.84
C GLU A 236 18.12 -2.81 -23.76
N LEU A 237 19.27 -2.26 -23.48
CA LEU A 237 19.55 -0.83 -23.58
C LEU A 237 20.51 -0.58 -24.75
N PRO A 238 20.27 0.44 -25.57
CA PRO A 238 21.24 0.79 -26.63
C PRO A 238 22.53 1.30 -26.00
N ARG A 239 23.67 0.94 -26.59
CA ARG A 239 24.98 1.43 -26.14
C ARG A 239 25.08 2.96 -26.13
N GLU A 240 24.31 3.61 -26.97
CA GLU A 240 24.23 5.07 -27.12
C GLU A 240 23.80 5.78 -25.85
N ILE A 241 23.17 5.07 -24.89
CA ILE A 241 22.80 5.62 -23.57
C ILE A 241 24.04 6.10 -22.81
N GLY A 242 25.19 5.42 -23.01
CA GLY A 242 26.48 5.79 -22.42
C GLY A 242 27.04 7.13 -22.92
N PHE A 243 26.53 7.67 -24.01
CA PHE A 243 27.02 8.95 -24.58
C PHE A 243 26.24 10.17 -24.10
N LEU A 244 25.28 9.99 -23.19
CA LEU A 244 24.51 11.08 -22.55
C LEU A 244 25.33 11.74 -21.43
N LYS A 245 26.35 12.50 -21.79
CA LYS A 245 27.41 13.03 -20.92
C LYS A 245 26.96 13.79 -19.66
N TYR A 246 25.71 14.22 -19.59
CA TYR A 246 25.14 14.96 -18.47
C TYR A 246 24.11 14.14 -17.67
N MET A 247 24.02 12.82 -17.94
CA MET A 247 23.08 11.94 -17.26
C MET A 247 23.51 11.72 -15.79
N HIS A 248 22.77 12.30 -14.86
CA HIS A 248 22.98 12.14 -13.42
C HIS A 248 22.14 11.01 -12.82
N PHE A 249 20.96 10.83 -13.34
CA PHE A 249 19.97 9.86 -12.84
C PHE A 249 19.47 8.98 -13.99
N LEU A 250 19.63 7.65 -13.84
CA LEU A 250 19.10 6.66 -14.75
C LEU A 250 18.39 5.57 -13.96
N ASP A 251 17.12 5.37 -14.23
CA ASP A 251 16.31 4.29 -13.66
C ASP A 251 15.74 3.42 -14.78
N VAL A 252 16.16 2.15 -14.80
CA VAL A 252 15.74 1.11 -15.72
C VAL A 252 15.17 -0.10 -14.97
N SER A 253 14.75 0.10 -13.73
CA SER A 253 14.22 -0.97 -12.87
C SER A 253 12.91 -1.55 -13.41
N HIS A 254 12.56 -2.73 -12.94
CA HIS A 254 11.33 -3.42 -13.35
C HIS A 254 11.17 -3.50 -14.88
N ASN A 255 12.18 -4.08 -15.54
CA ASN A 255 12.21 -4.38 -16.97
C ASN A 255 12.61 -5.84 -17.19
N GLN A 256 13.03 -6.22 -18.39
CA GLN A 256 13.44 -7.57 -18.76
C GLN A 256 14.91 -7.62 -19.20
N LEU A 257 15.73 -6.66 -18.73
CA LEU A 257 17.12 -6.51 -19.15
C LEU A 257 17.96 -7.73 -18.75
N VAL A 258 18.65 -8.32 -19.72
CA VAL A 258 19.55 -9.46 -19.50
C VAL A 258 21.00 -9.02 -19.28
N ALA A 259 21.39 -7.89 -19.87
CA ALA A 259 22.70 -7.28 -19.75
C ALA A 259 22.62 -5.75 -19.82
N LEU A 260 23.66 -5.08 -19.35
CA LEU A 260 23.86 -3.65 -19.48
C LEU A 260 24.96 -3.41 -20.52
N PRO A 261 24.89 -2.35 -21.35
CA PRO A 261 25.94 -2.04 -22.30
C PRO A 261 27.21 -1.55 -21.58
N ASP A 262 28.37 -1.94 -22.06
CA ASP A 262 29.66 -1.52 -21.49
C ASP A 262 29.88 -0.01 -21.57
N GLU A 263 29.31 0.63 -22.60
CA GLU A 263 29.35 2.08 -22.79
C GLU A 263 28.67 2.86 -21.67
N LEU A 264 27.81 2.23 -20.85
CA LEU A 264 27.26 2.87 -19.65
C LEU A 264 28.39 3.41 -18.75
N CYS A 265 29.51 2.71 -18.70
CA CYS A 265 30.66 3.11 -17.89
C CYS A 265 31.36 4.38 -18.39
N THR A 266 31.04 4.86 -19.59
CA THR A 266 31.55 6.16 -20.08
C THR A 266 30.92 7.36 -19.38
N LEU A 267 29.82 7.16 -18.63
CA LEU A 267 29.19 8.19 -17.80
C LEU A 267 29.94 8.46 -16.48
N GLN A 268 31.22 8.19 -16.46
CA GLN A 268 32.11 8.18 -15.28
C GLN A 268 32.13 9.51 -14.48
N HIS A 269 31.84 10.64 -15.10
CA HIS A 269 31.85 11.97 -14.47
C HIS A 269 30.46 12.57 -14.26
N ALA A 270 29.41 11.84 -14.59
CA ALA A 270 28.06 12.38 -14.55
C ALA A 270 27.10 11.51 -13.72
N LEU A 271 27.10 10.20 -13.92
CA LEU A 271 26.10 9.33 -13.34
C LEU A 271 26.29 9.20 -11.82
N THR A 272 25.35 9.77 -11.07
CA THR A 272 25.36 9.76 -9.60
C THR A 272 24.42 8.73 -9.00
N SER A 273 23.33 8.40 -9.72
CA SER A 273 22.32 7.43 -9.27
C SER A 273 21.92 6.54 -10.43
N PHE A 274 22.06 5.24 -10.22
CA PHE A 274 21.70 4.21 -11.18
C PHE A 274 20.88 3.12 -10.51
N ASN A 275 19.69 2.87 -11.06
CA ASN A 275 18.79 1.82 -10.62
C ASN A 275 18.47 0.88 -11.78
N ALA A 276 18.84 -0.39 -11.64
CA ALA A 276 18.53 -1.48 -12.56
C ALA A 276 17.97 -2.70 -11.80
N SER A 277 17.30 -2.45 -10.67
CA SER A 277 16.66 -3.53 -9.88
C SER A 277 15.52 -4.20 -10.66
N ASP A 278 15.16 -5.37 -10.21
CA ASP A 278 14.03 -6.12 -10.76
C ASP A 278 14.14 -6.32 -12.29
N ASN A 279 15.26 -6.93 -12.69
CA ASN A 279 15.59 -7.29 -14.07
C ASN A 279 16.11 -8.74 -14.14
N GLN A 280 16.75 -9.13 -15.22
CA GLN A 280 17.31 -10.47 -15.45
C GLN A 280 18.83 -10.43 -15.64
N LEU A 281 19.50 -9.41 -15.10
CA LEU A 281 20.93 -9.20 -15.26
C LEU A 281 21.74 -10.36 -14.68
N LYS A 282 22.63 -10.93 -15.47
CA LYS A 282 23.52 -12.03 -15.07
C LYS A 282 24.88 -11.54 -14.58
N ALA A 283 25.32 -10.38 -15.05
CA ALA A 283 26.55 -9.73 -14.69
C ALA A 283 26.43 -8.21 -14.82
N LEU A 284 27.35 -7.48 -14.24
CA LEU A 284 27.56 -6.05 -14.46
C LEU A 284 28.71 -5.83 -15.45
N PRO A 285 28.74 -4.71 -16.18
CA PRO A 285 29.85 -4.33 -17.02
C PRO A 285 31.19 -4.34 -16.25
N GLU A 286 32.25 -4.82 -16.87
CA GLU A 286 33.59 -4.96 -16.21
C GLU A 286 34.13 -3.62 -15.70
N ASP A 287 33.85 -2.55 -16.41
CA ASP A 287 34.35 -1.20 -16.16
C ASP A 287 33.47 -0.39 -15.17
N MET A 288 32.52 -0.99 -14.45
CA MET A 288 31.66 -0.29 -13.47
C MET A 288 32.45 0.56 -12.46
N HIS A 289 33.67 0.12 -12.10
CA HIS A 289 34.56 0.86 -11.21
C HIS A 289 35.01 2.23 -11.75
N LYS A 290 34.86 2.49 -13.06
CA LYS A 290 35.16 3.79 -13.69
C LYS A 290 34.08 4.86 -13.37
N LEU A 291 32.89 4.49 -12.87
CA LEU A 291 31.84 5.43 -12.47
C LEU A 291 32.20 6.13 -11.15
N GLN A 292 33.15 7.03 -11.19
CA GLN A 292 33.83 7.63 -10.04
C GLN A 292 32.95 8.58 -9.21
N VAL A 293 31.80 9.01 -9.74
CA VAL A 293 30.85 9.90 -9.04
C VAL A 293 29.56 9.19 -8.63
N LEU A 294 29.46 7.88 -8.89
CA LEU A 294 28.28 7.10 -8.57
C LEU A 294 28.12 6.96 -7.06
N GLN A 295 27.02 7.51 -6.53
CA GLN A 295 26.71 7.51 -5.11
C GLN A 295 25.68 6.43 -4.75
N THR A 296 24.73 6.18 -5.63
CA THR A 296 23.66 5.21 -5.42
C THR A 296 23.64 4.21 -6.55
N LEU A 297 23.80 2.94 -6.20
CA LEU A 297 23.65 1.82 -7.10
C LEU A 297 22.65 0.83 -6.52
N ASN A 298 21.59 0.60 -7.25
CA ASN A 298 20.63 -0.47 -6.97
C ASN A 298 20.55 -1.43 -8.16
N VAL A 299 20.98 -2.67 -7.95
CA VAL A 299 20.86 -3.79 -8.90
C VAL A 299 20.21 -5.00 -8.23
N SER A 300 19.37 -4.74 -7.24
CA SER A 300 18.68 -5.79 -6.49
C SER A 300 17.71 -6.59 -7.37
N ASN A 301 17.35 -7.78 -6.91
CA ASN A 301 16.42 -8.66 -7.60
C ASN A 301 16.82 -8.94 -9.07
N ASN A 302 18.03 -9.42 -9.25
CA ASN A 302 18.59 -9.82 -10.53
C ASN A 302 19.13 -11.27 -10.45
N GLN A 303 19.98 -11.67 -11.36
CA GLN A 303 20.58 -13.02 -11.42
C GLN A 303 22.10 -12.98 -11.34
N ILE A 304 22.68 -11.93 -10.75
CA ILE A 304 24.12 -11.69 -10.70
C ILE A 304 24.78 -12.73 -9.80
N GLN A 305 25.75 -13.47 -10.35
CA GLN A 305 26.48 -14.50 -9.60
C GLN A 305 27.82 -14.00 -9.09
N THR A 306 28.47 -13.14 -9.85
CA THR A 306 29.78 -12.57 -9.54
C THR A 306 29.79 -11.08 -9.91
N LEU A 307 30.57 -10.31 -9.17
CA LEU A 307 30.84 -8.92 -9.50
C LEU A 307 32.14 -8.80 -10.28
N PRO A 308 32.28 -7.76 -11.14
CA PRO A 308 33.56 -7.51 -11.84
C PRO A 308 34.73 -7.39 -10.87
N PRO A 309 35.94 -7.77 -11.23
CA PRO A 309 37.09 -7.83 -10.32
C PRO A 309 37.39 -6.54 -9.56
N ASN A 310 37.19 -5.39 -10.20
CA ASN A 310 37.49 -4.07 -9.64
C ASN A 310 36.21 -3.31 -9.17
N PHE A 311 35.08 -3.99 -9.10
CA PHE A 311 33.79 -3.36 -8.77
C PHE A 311 33.86 -2.50 -7.50
N TYR A 312 34.47 -3.02 -6.46
CA TYR A 312 34.58 -2.34 -5.16
C TYR A 312 35.57 -1.16 -5.14
N ASP A 313 36.28 -0.88 -6.24
CA ASP A 313 37.10 0.34 -6.37
C ASP A 313 36.28 1.60 -6.67
N THR A 314 34.94 1.48 -6.79
CA THR A 314 33.97 2.59 -6.88
C THR A 314 33.82 3.27 -5.51
N GLN A 315 34.80 4.09 -5.12
CA GLN A 315 34.90 4.65 -3.77
C GLN A 315 33.86 5.72 -3.44
N SER A 316 33.13 6.24 -4.44
CA SER A 316 32.09 7.26 -4.28
C SER A 316 30.76 6.69 -3.78
N LEU A 317 30.58 5.36 -3.81
CA LEU A 317 29.33 4.74 -3.39
C LEU A 317 29.01 5.00 -1.91
N LEU A 318 27.81 5.55 -1.69
CA LEU A 318 27.20 5.76 -0.39
C LEU A 318 26.13 4.68 -0.11
N THR A 319 25.39 4.32 -1.14
CA THR A 319 24.32 3.32 -1.06
C THR A 319 24.55 2.25 -2.14
N LEU A 320 24.67 1.02 -1.71
CA LEU A 320 24.80 -0.15 -2.56
C LEU A 320 23.72 -1.17 -2.19
N ASP A 321 22.85 -1.48 -3.15
CA ASP A 321 21.88 -2.56 -3.02
C ASP A 321 22.11 -3.64 -4.07
N LEU A 322 22.57 -4.80 -3.61
CA LEU A 322 22.82 -6.03 -4.37
C LEU A 322 21.87 -7.15 -3.93
N SER A 323 20.83 -6.82 -3.16
CA SER A 323 19.93 -7.83 -2.59
C SER A 323 19.19 -8.62 -3.66
N GLY A 324 18.77 -9.84 -3.33
CA GLY A 324 18.00 -10.67 -4.26
C GLY A 324 18.76 -11.09 -5.51
N ASN A 325 20.04 -11.40 -5.36
CA ASN A 325 20.90 -11.91 -6.42
C ASN A 325 21.40 -13.33 -6.08
N LYS A 326 22.46 -13.81 -6.72
CA LYS A 326 23.05 -15.14 -6.53
C LYS A 326 24.53 -15.05 -6.16
N LEU A 327 24.92 -13.98 -5.44
CA LEU A 327 26.32 -13.75 -5.06
C LEU A 327 26.77 -14.75 -4.02
N GLN A 328 27.93 -15.40 -4.27
CA GLN A 328 28.53 -16.37 -3.36
C GLN A 328 29.64 -15.76 -2.49
N SER A 329 30.20 -14.63 -2.88
CA SER A 329 31.22 -13.90 -2.16
C SER A 329 30.99 -12.39 -2.20
N ALA A 330 31.42 -11.71 -1.13
CA ALA A 330 31.54 -10.26 -1.04
C ALA A 330 33.00 -9.81 -0.84
N ASP A 331 33.94 -10.60 -1.27
CA ASP A 331 35.38 -10.31 -1.10
C ASP A 331 35.77 -9.00 -1.77
N GLY A 332 36.51 -8.17 -1.04
CA GLY A 332 36.87 -6.82 -1.48
C GLY A 332 35.87 -5.70 -1.10
N ILE A 333 34.72 -6.01 -0.51
CA ILE A 333 33.72 -5.02 -0.12
C ILE A 333 34.27 -3.95 0.84
N SER A 334 35.28 -4.29 1.60
CA SER A 334 36.00 -3.38 2.54
C SER A 334 36.61 -2.14 1.86
N LYS A 335 36.80 -2.18 0.54
CA LYS A 335 37.27 -1.04 -0.26
C LYS A 335 36.23 0.10 -0.31
N LEU A 336 34.94 -0.19 -0.12
CA LEU A 336 33.88 0.81 -0.11
C LEU A 336 33.81 1.60 1.22
N LYS A 337 34.86 2.39 1.49
CA LYS A 337 35.04 3.11 2.77
C LYS A 337 33.98 4.19 3.03
N SER A 338 33.39 4.74 1.97
CA SER A 338 32.38 5.81 2.05
C SER A 338 30.95 5.26 2.21
N ALA A 339 30.73 3.96 1.98
CA ALA A 339 29.40 3.36 1.99
C ALA A 339 28.73 3.52 3.36
N ILE A 340 27.51 4.02 3.33
CA ILE A 340 26.64 4.24 4.48
C ILE A 340 25.62 3.09 4.60
N LEU A 341 25.09 2.64 3.47
CA LEU A 341 24.15 1.52 3.38
C LEU A 341 24.66 0.48 2.39
N VAL A 342 24.76 -0.75 2.85
CA VAL A 342 25.05 -1.91 2.01
C VAL A 342 24.02 -2.98 2.29
N SER A 343 23.28 -3.38 1.24
CA SER A 343 22.39 -4.54 1.25
C SER A 343 22.93 -5.63 0.32
N LEU A 344 23.17 -6.80 0.91
CA LEU A 344 23.53 -8.04 0.26
C LEU A 344 22.47 -9.11 0.59
N ALA A 345 21.28 -8.70 1.02
CA ALA A 345 20.24 -9.61 1.47
C ALA A 345 19.79 -10.55 0.35
N ARG A 346 19.34 -11.74 0.72
CA ARG A 346 18.81 -12.73 -0.24
C ARG A 346 19.80 -13.03 -1.37
N ASN A 347 21.00 -13.44 -0.98
CA ASN A 347 22.05 -13.95 -1.83
C ASN A 347 22.49 -15.35 -1.34
N ASP A 348 23.58 -15.89 -1.88
CA ASP A 348 24.12 -17.21 -1.53
C ASP A 348 25.42 -17.12 -0.69
N LEU A 349 25.59 -16.04 0.09
CA LEU A 349 26.81 -15.77 0.86
C LEU A 349 26.99 -16.78 1.99
N GLY A 350 28.09 -17.52 1.99
CA GLY A 350 28.47 -18.42 3.09
C GLY A 350 29.19 -17.72 4.24
N TYR A 351 29.81 -16.58 4.00
CA TYR A 351 30.56 -15.77 4.95
C TYR A 351 30.60 -14.31 4.54
N LEU A 352 30.98 -13.44 5.47
CA LEU A 352 31.44 -12.08 5.20
C LEU A 352 32.95 -12.00 5.38
N PRO A 353 33.69 -11.25 4.53
CA PRO A 353 35.13 -11.15 4.65
C PRO A 353 35.57 -10.48 5.96
N GLU A 354 36.68 -10.97 6.54
CA GLU A 354 37.17 -10.49 7.83
C GLU A 354 37.62 -9.01 7.83
N ASP A 355 37.86 -8.44 6.66
CA ASP A 355 38.28 -7.05 6.52
C ASP A 355 37.10 -6.06 6.39
N VAL A 356 35.84 -6.53 6.42
CA VAL A 356 34.60 -5.70 6.37
C VAL A 356 34.63 -4.57 7.42
N GLY A 357 35.30 -4.78 8.55
CA GLY A 357 35.52 -3.75 9.59
C GLY A 357 36.28 -2.50 9.16
N GLN A 358 36.76 -2.43 7.93
CA GLN A 358 37.40 -1.24 7.34
C GLN A 358 36.37 -0.23 6.82
N MET A 359 35.11 -0.60 6.67
CA MET A 359 34.01 0.25 6.18
C MET A 359 33.51 1.20 7.29
N LYS A 360 34.34 2.20 7.61
CA LYS A 360 34.15 3.08 8.79
C LYS A 360 32.90 3.97 8.76
N SER A 361 32.34 4.20 7.58
CA SER A 361 31.14 5.04 7.39
C SER A 361 29.84 4.23 7.42
N LEU A 362 29.93 2.88 7.49
CA LEU A 362 28.77 2.02 7.38
C LEU A 362 27.79 2.20 8.55
N VAL A 363 26.56 2.51 8.24
CA VAL A 363 25.46 2.72 9.20
C VAL A 363 24.50 1.54 9.18
N THR A 364 24.19 1.02 7.99
CA THR A 364 23.29 -0.10 7.81
C THR A 364 23.99 -1.22 7.04
N LEU A 365 24.05 -2.37 7.66
CA LEU A 365 24.47 -3.63 7.03
C LEU A 365 23.26 -4.57 6.98
N ASP A 366 22.85 -4.90 5.78
CA ASP A 366 21.78 -5.87 5.55
C ASP A 366 22.35 -7.08 4.77
N VAL A 367 22.39 -8.22 5.43
CA VAL A 367 22.81 -9.51 4.89
C VAL A 367 21.78 -10.61 5.18
N ALA A 368 20.53 -10.21 5.36
CA ALA A 368 19.45 -11.15 5.61
C ALA A 368 19.24 -12.14 4.45
N GLY A 369 18.72 -13.32 4.74
CA GLY A 369 18.42 -14.32 3.70
C GLY A 369 19.67 -14.86 2.99
N ASN A 370 20.71 -15.20 3.73
CA ASN A 370 21.94 -15.79 3.23
C ASN A 370 22.28 -17.12 3.92
N HIS A 371 23.53 -17.57 3.86
CA HIS A 371 23.98 -18.83 4.46
C HIS A 371 25.07 -18.63 5.52
N LEU A 372 25.11 -17.44 6.14
CA LEU A 372 26.13 -17.07 7.11
C LEU A 372 26.02 -17.94 8.37
N LYS A 373 27.15 -18.48 8.82
CA LYS A 373 27.25 -19.26 10.05
C LYS A 373 27.73 -18.44 11.24
N HIS A 374 28.48 -17.38 11.00
CA HIS A 374 28.99 -16.43 11.99
C HIS A 374 29.19 -15.05 11.36
N LEU A 375 29.26 -14.03 12.20
CA LEU A 375 29.62 -12.67 11.80
C LEU A 375 31.10 -12.43 12.12
N PRO A 376 31.86 -11.76 11.22
CA PRO A 376 33.29 -11.49 11.47
C PRO A 376 33.46 -10.53 12.64
N GLN A 377 34.44 -10.79 13.48
CA GLN A 377 34.74 -9.95 14.66
C GLN A 377 35.14 -8.53 14.28
N SER A 378 35.67 -8.35 13.09
CA SER A 378 36.09 -7.03 12.61
C SER A 378 34.96 -6.01 12.50
N LEU A 379 33.69 -6.45 12.41
CA LEU A 379 32.53 -5.54 12.44
C LEU A 379 32.51 -4.70 13.72
N ASN A 380 33.09 -5.16 14.81
CA ASN A 380 33.26 -4.37 16.06
C ASN A 380 34.02 -3.05 15.83
N ARG A 381 34.81 -2.95 14.77
CA ARG A 381 35.59 -1.74 14.42
C ARG A 381 34.75 -0.64 13.75
N ILE A 382 33.49 -0.89 13.41
CA ILE A 382 32.62 0.05 12.69
C ILE A 382 31.77 0.81 13.72
N SER A 383 32.29 1.91 14.25
CA SER A 383 31.60 2.68 15.28
C SER A 383 30.33 3.40 14.84
N SER A 384 30.16 3.60 13.53
CA SER A 384 28.98 4.24 12.92
C SER A 384 27.75 3.34 12.78
N LEU A 385 27.91 2.03 13.04
CA LEU A 385 26.87 1.03 12.77
C LEU A 385 25.66 1.25 13.66
N LYS A 386 24.48 1.35 13.01
CA LYS A 386 23.17 1.52 13.68
C LYS A 386 22.22 0.36 13.45
N ARG A 387 22.26 -0.24 12.27
CA ARG A 387 21.34 -1.32 11.90
C ARG A 387 22.12 -2.53 11.41
N VAL A 388 21.88 -3.67 12.06
CA VAL A 388 22.48 -4.98 11.72
C VAL A 388 21.34 -5.94 11.42
N LEU A 389 21.11 -6.18 10.13
CA LEU A 389 20.02 -7.03 9.64
C LEU A 389 20.62 -8.32 9.09
N VAL A 390 20.51 -9.38 9.86
CA VAL A 390 21.10 -10.70 9.58
C VAL A 390 20.06 -11.82 9.65
N ALA A 391 18.80 -11.46 9.46
CA ALA A 391 17.69 -12.40 9.49
C ALA A 391 17.87 -13.52 8.45
N ASP A 392 17.21 -14.66 8.67
CA ASP A 392 17.15 -15.80 7.75
C ASP A 392 18.53 -16.25 7.28
N ASN A 393 19.41 -16.56 8.27
CA ASN A 393 20.74 -17.11 8.08
C ASN A 393 20.93 -18.43 8.86
N LYS A 394 22.18 -18.85 9.09
CA LYS A 394 22.52 -20.06 9.83
C LYS A 394 23.33 -19.74 11.10
N LEU A 395 23.16 -18.54 11.66
CA LEU A 395 23.89 -18.08 12.83
C LEU A 395 23.47 -18.88 14.06
N SER A 396 24.43 -19.40 14.83
CA SER A 396 24.19 -20.16 16.06
C SER A 396 24.19 -19.29 17.32
N SER A 397 24.69 -18.07 17.24
CA SER A 397 24.76 -17.13 18.37
C SER A 397 24.76 -15.68 17.92
N ILE A 398 24.33 -14.80 18.81
CA ILE A 398 24.52 -13.35 18.70
C ILE A 398 25.89 -13.03 19.32
N PRO A 399 26.81 -12.38 18.60
CA PRO A 399 28.14 -12.09 19.13
C PRO A 399 28.13 -11.12 20.31
N ASP A 400 28.89 -11.41 21.35
CA ASP A 400 28.99 -10.57 22.56
C ASP A 400 29.52 -9.16 22.27
N TRP A 401 30.43 -9.02 21.30
CA TRP A 401 31.03 -7.74 20.89
C TRP A 401 30.00 -6.73 20.35
N LEU A 402 28.82 -7.19 19.89
CA LEU A 402 27.74 -6.26 19.50
C LEU A 402 27.37 -5.30 20.63
N GLY A 403 27.47 -5.75 21.90
CA GLY A 403 27.22 -4.90 23.04
C GLY A 403 28.18 -3.72 23.20
N GLU A 404 29.27 -3.66 22.46
CA GLU A 404 30.25 -2.56 22.51
C GLU A 404 29.85 -1.37 21.62
N HIS A 405 28.89 -1.59 20.68
CA HIS A 405 28.40 -0.54 19.77
C HIS A 405 27.40 0.39 20.47
N GLN A 406 27.72 1.67 20.60
CA GLN A 406 26.86 2.62 21.31
C GLN A 406 25.76 3.24 20.46
N LEU A 407 25.79 3.07 19.13
CA LEU A 407 24.86 3.69 18.19
C LEU A 407 23.84 2.71 17.60
N ILE A 408 23.92 1.42 17.93
CA ILE A 408 22.99 0.43 17.39
C ILE A 408 21.58 0.75 17.89
N THR A 409 20.66 0.91 16.95
CA THR A 409 19.23 1.12 17.17
C THR A 409 18.40 -0.09 16.77
N GLU A 410 18.86 -0.93 15.83
CA GLU A 410 18.12 -2.08 15.34
C GLU A 410 19.01 -3.30 15.15
N LEU A 411 18.57 -4.41 15.73
CA LEU A 411 19.15 -5.73 15.55
C LEU A 411 18.07 -6.70 15.08
N ASP A 412 18.32 -7.34 13.94
CA ASP A 412 17.45 -8.39 13.41
C ASP A 412 18.24 -9.69 13.19
N PHE A 413 18.02 -10.65 14.06
CA PHE A 413 18.58 -12.01 14.01
C PHE A 413 17.48 -13.05 13.81
N SER A 414 16.30 -12.65 13.36
CA SER A 414 15.19 -13.59 13.16
C SER A 414 15.53 -14.67 12.12
N GLY A 415 14.89 -15.83 12.22
CA GLY A 415 15.09 -16.93 11.25
C GLY A 415 16.51 -17.52 11.27
N ASN A 416 17.14 -17.63 12.43
CA ASN A 416 18.46 -18.21 12.61
C ASN A 416 18.41 -19.49 13.50
N ARG A 417 19.53 -19.87 14.07
CA ARG A 417 19.68 -21.02 14.99
C ARG A 417 20.22 -20.57 16.35
N VAL A 418 19.84 -19.37 16.77
CA VAL A 418 20.33 -18.75 17.99
C VAL A 418 19.68 -19.42 19.20
N HIS A 419 20.49 -19.83 20.22
CA HIS A 419 20.01 -20.48 21.42
C HIS A 419 19.85 -19.52 22.62
N GLY A 420 20.42 -18.32 22.53
CA GLY A 420 20.35 -17.34 23.60
C GLY A 420 20.86 -15.96 23.22
N ILE A 421 20.53 -14.99 24.01
CA ILE A 421 20.93 -13.59 23.84
C ILE A 421 22.05 -13.28 24.84
N PRO A 422 23.20 -12.73 24.41
CA PRO A 422 24.30 -12.40 25.28
C PRO A 422 23.92 -11.26 26.25
N LYS A 423 24.37 -11.35 27.49
CA LYS A 423 24.15 -10.33 28.53
C LYS A 423 24.79 -8.99 28.19
N GLU A 424 25.76 -8.96 27.32
CA GLU A 424 26.50 -7.79 26.83
C GLU A 424 25.58 -6.82 26.09
N LEU A 425 24.46 -7.28 25.53
CA LEU A 425 23.48 -6.41 24.86
C LEU A 425 22.88 -5.34 25.80
N ARG A 426 22.97 -5.52 27.13
CA ARG A 426 22.61 -4.49 28.13
C ARG A 426 23.33 -3.13 27.91
N LYS A 427 24.48 -3.15 27.22
CA LYS A 427 25.27 -1.94 26.95
C LYS A 427 24.70 -1.11 25.80
N LEU A 428 23.80 -1.70 24.95
CA LEU A 428 23.17 -1.04 23.82
C LEU A 428 22.07 -0.08 24.27
N ARG A 429 22.49 1.05 24.84
CA ARG A 429 21.53 2.02 25.42
C ARG A 429 20.61 2.67 24.39
N THR A 430 20.98 2.64 23.13
CA THR A 430 20.22 3.21 21.99
C THR A 430 19.33 2.21 21.29
N LEU A 431 19.34 0.94 21.67
CA LEU A 431 18.57 -0.10 21.00
C LEU A 431 17.07 0.16 21.13
N GLU A 432 16.41 0.24 19.99
CA GLU A 432 14.99 0.52 19.82
C GLU A 432 14.21 -0.72 19.37
N VAL A 433 14.83 -1.53 18.50
CA VAL A 433 14.20 -2.69 17.88
C VAL A 433 15.10 -3.91 18.02
N LEU A 434 14.55 -4.97 18.62
CA LEU A 434 15.18 -6.28 18.70
C LEU A 434 14.26 -7.34 18.11
N ARG A 435 14.68 -7.96 17.01
CA ARG A 435 13.99 -9.11 16.41
C ARG A 435 14.88 -10.35 16.51
N VAL A 436 14.37 -11.36 17.18
CA VAL A 436 15.01 -12.67 17.33
C VAL A 436 13.98 -13.80 17.14
N GLY A 437 12.90 -13.52 16.43
CA GLY A 437 11.88 -14.51 16.09
C GLY A 437 12.44 -15.66 15.25
N ARG A 438 11.76 -16.80 15.24
CA ARG A 438 12.14 -18.00 14.47
C ARG A 438 13.58 -18.46 14.77
N ASN A 439 13.85 -18.70 16.07
CA ASN A 439 15.11 -19.20 16.59
C ASN A 439 14.88 -20.36 17.58
N GLN A 440 15.86 -20.70 18.38
CA GLN A 440 15.85 -21.79 19.37
C GLN A 440 16.12 -21.25 20.77
N ILE A 441 15.64 -20.02 21.04
CA ILE A 441 15.92 -19.34 22.32
C ILE A 441 15.00 -19.88 23.41
N THR A 442 15.58 -20.37 24.47
CA THR A 442 14.85 -20.91 25.64
C THR A 442 14.69 -19.90 26.78
N VAL A 443 15.63 -18.95 26.89
CA VAL A 443 15.65 -17.95 27.95
C VAL A 443 16.14 -16.61 27.43
N LEU A 444 15.42 -15.55 27.81
CA LEU A 444 15.87 -14.17 27.59
C LEU A 444 16.57 -13.65 28.86
N PRO A 445 17.70 -12.95 28.69
CA PRO A 445 18.41 -12.41 29.86
C PRO A 445 17.62 -11.24 30.48
N LYS A 446 17.46 -11.22 31.80
CA LYS A 446 16.76 -10.15 32.53
C LYS A 446 17.34 -8.77 32.32
N VAL A 447 18.57 -8.69 31.85
CA VAL A 447 19.22 -7.42 31.54
C VAL A 447 18.55 -6.60 30.41
N LEU A 448 17.67 -7.21 29.60
CA LEU A 448 16.86 -6.48 28.62
C LEU A 448 15.96 -5.44 29.29
N ASP A 449 15.58 -5.63 30.55
CA ASP A 449 14.78 -4.67 31.33
C ASP A 449 15.48 -3.30 31.49
N THR A 450 16.80 -3.26 31.32
CA THR A 450 17.60 -2.03 31.45
C THR A 450 17.61 -1.16 30.18
N LEU A 451 17.11 -1.66 29.07
CA LEU A 451 17.09 -0.99 27.78
C LEU A 451 15.91 -0.01 27.67
N GLN A 452 16.17 1.25 27.99
CA GLN A 452 15.11 2.27 28.14
C GLN A 452 14.45 2.70 26.83
N PHE A 453 15.11 2.53 25.69
CA PHE A 453 14.62 2.91 24.36
C PHE A 453 14.03 1.71 23.59
N LEU A 454 14.21 0.50 24.08
CA LEU A 454 13.70 -0.70 23.43
C LEU A 454 12.17 -0.69 23.42
N HIS A 455 11.60 -0.36 22.26
CA HIS A 455 10.15 -0.26 22.08
C HIS A 455 9.53 -1.40 21.26
N THR A 456 10.32 -2.12 20.47
CA THR A 456 9.85 -3.27 19.67
C THR A 456 10.68 -4.50 20.02
N VAL A 457 9.99 -5.56 20.43
CA VAL A 457 10.58 -6.87 20.72
C VAL A 457 9.79 -7.94 19.98
N ASP A 458 10.47 -8.64 19.09
CA ASP A 458 9.93 -9.81 18.40
C ASP A 458 10.72 -11.06 18.80
N VAL A 459 10.04 -11.96 19.47
CA VAL A 459 10.55 -13.25 19.92
C VAL A 459 9.65 -14.41 19.47
N THR A 460 8.85 -14.20 18.43
CA THR A 460 7.95 -15.20 17.86
C THR A 460 8.70 -16.47 17.49
N ASP A 461 8.02 -17.61 17.48
CA ASP A 461 8.60 -18.89 17.05
C ASP A 461 9.92 -19.22 17.75
N ASN A 462 9.89 -19.30 19.08
CA ASN A 462 11.01 -19.72 19.94
C ASN A 462 10.55 -20.75 20.99
N GLU A 463 11.43 -21.11 21.90
CA GLU A 463 11.16 -22.08 22.97
C GLU A 463 11.06 -21.40 24.36
N LEU A 464 10.62 -20.15 24.40
CA LEU A 464 10.57 -19.33 25.60
C LEU A 464 9.44 -19.77 26.54
N ILE A 465 9.76 -19.91 27.81
CA ILE A 465 8.77 -20.18 28.88
C ILE A 465 8.44 -18.92 29.68
N GLU A 466 9.32 -17.94 29.71
CA GLU A 466 9.09 -16.61 30.29
C GLU A 466 9.82 -15.53 29.49
N ILE A 467 9.30 -14.31 29.52
CA ILE A 467 9.87 -13.15 28.83
C ILE A 467 10.00 -12.01 29.84
N PRO A 468 11.22 -11.60 30.21
CA PRO A 468 11.44 -10.35 30.93
C PRO A 468 11.11 -9.18 29.98
N LEU A 469 10.26 -8.26 30.44
CA LEU A 469 9.76 -7.16 29.61
C LEU A 469 10.33 -5.81 30.04
N PRO A 470 11.05 -5.12 29.17
CA PRO A 470 11.42 -3.73 29.39
C PRO A 470 10.18 -2.83 29.50
N VAL A 471 10.22 -1.88 30.43
CA VAL A 471 9.11 -0.93 30.67
C VAL A 471 8.80 -0.06 29.45
N SER A 472 9.74 0.06 28.54
CA SER A 472 9.65 0.90 27.32
C SER A 472 8.87 0.24 26.18
N VAL A 473 8.63 -1.08 26.21
CA VAL A 473 8.06 -1.82 25.08
C VAL A 473 6.66 -1.35 24.72
N GLN A 474 6.48 -1.08 23.43
CA GLN A 474 5.22 -0.68 22.81
C GLN A 474 4.67 -1.78 21.88
N VAL A 475 5.56 -2.54 21.24
CA VAL A 475 5.25 -3.64 20.33
C VAL A 475 5.91 -4.89 20.86
N LEU A 476 5.11 -5.89 21.20
CA LEU A 476 5.57 -7.18 21.70
C LEU A 476 4.93 -8.30 20.88
N LEU A 477 5.77 -9.03 20.16
CA LEU A 477 5.38 -10.17 19.35
C LEU A 477 6.02 -11.42 19.97
N MET A 478 5.19 -12.34 20.47
CA MET A 478 5.67 -13.51 21.18
C MET A 478 4.87 -14.78 20.87
N ALA A 479 4.23 -14.78 19.71
CA ALA A 479 3.50 -15.91 19.17
C ALA A 479 4.36 -17.18 19.12
N ASN A 480 3.68 -18.31 19.14
CA ASN A 480 4.30 -19.63 18.99
C ASN A 480 5.49 -19.88 19.94
N ASN A 481 5.27 -19.61 21.24
CA ASN A 481 6.18 -19.94 22.33
C ASN A 481 5.45 -20.75 23.42
N PRO A 482 6.10 -21.65 24.17
CA PRO A 482 5.47 -22.43 25.25
C PRO A 482 5.25 -21.60 26.54
N LEU A 483 4.70 -20.38 26.39
CA LEU A 483 4.55 -19.41 27.50
C LEU A 483 3.38 -19.70 28.43
N TYR A 484 2.42 -20.51 27.99
CA TYR A 484 1.21 -20.80 28.74
C TYR A 484 1.26 -22.20 29.34
N SER A 485 1.07 -22.30 30.67
CA SER A 485 0.88 -23.56 31.39
C SER A 485 -0.42 -23.52 32.19
N PRO A 486 -1.38 -24.42 31.93
CA PRO A 486 -2.67 -24.45 32.62
C PRO A 486 -2.53 -24.74 34.14
N SER A 487 -1.46 -25.41 34.52
CA SER A 487 -1.22 -25.85 35.90
C SER A 487 -0.52 -24.81 36.80
N ALA A 488 -0.03 -23.74 36.20
CA ALA A 488 0.66 -22.70 36.96
C ALA A 488 -0.33 -21.61 37.41
N ASP A 489 -0.80 -21.73 38.64
CA ASP A 489 -1.43 -20.61 39.39
C ASP A 489 -0.45 -19.45 39.64
N THR A 490 0.62 -19.40 38.89
CA THR A 490 1.80 -18.62 39.20
C THR A 490 2.09 -17.56 38.12
N LYS A 491 2.50 -16.44 38.59
CA LYS A 491 3.29 -15.32 38.10
C LYS A 491 4.04 -15.51 36.75
N GLY A 492 3.41 -16.18 35.74
CA GLY A 492 3.98 -16.31 34.43
C GLY A 492 4.02 -14.96 33.67
N THR A 493 4.74 -14.89 32.58
CA THR A 493 4.95 -13.72 31.73
C THR A 493 3.67 -12.95 31.45
N LEU A 494 2.56 -13.67 31.21
CA LEU A 494 1.27 -13.05 30.91
C LEU A 494 0.65 -12.28 32.08
N THR A 495 1.02 -12.60 33.32
CA THR A 495 0.57 -11.85 34.52
C THR A 495 1.38 -10.59 34.73
N VAL A 496 2.68 -10.62 34.40
CA VAL A 496 3.60 -9.48 34.50
C VAL A 496 3.30 -8.41 33.46
N ILE A 497 2.89 -8.79 32.24
CA ILE A 497 2.51 -7.85 31.17
C ILE A 497 1.46 -6.83 31.63
N GLY A 498 0.55 -7.22 32.51
CA GLY A 498 -0.51 -6.34 33.03
C GLY A 498 -0.10 -5.47 34.22
N GLU A 499 1.15 -5.47 34.68
CA GLU A 499 1.63 -4.57 35.72
C GLU A 499 1.57 -3.10 35.27
N LYS A 500 1.43 -2.17 36.22
CA LYS A 500 1.17 -0.74 35.96
C LYS A 500 2.16 -0.08 35.00
N GLN A 501 3.39 -0.56 35.01
CA GLN A 501 4.47 0.04 34.19
C GLN A 501 4.32 -0.33 32.70
N HIS A 502 4.01 -1.58 32.36
CA HIS A 502 3.81 -2.07 31.00
C HIS A 502 2.45 -1.62 30.43
N ALA A 503 1.42 -1.59 31.29
CA ALA A 503 0.07 -1.16 30.92
C ALA A 503 -0.01 0.28 30.38
N LYS A 504 1.04 1.10 30.58
CA LYS A 504 1.08 2.50 30.13
C LYS A 504 1.72 2.72 28.76
N LYS A 505 2.32 1.69 28.14
CA LYS A 505 3.10 1.89 26.91
C LYS A 505 2.75 0.90 25.82
N LEU A 506 2.30 -0.32 26.15
CA LEU A 506 2.06 -1.37 25.17
C LEU A 506 0.88 -1.02 24.25
N LYS A 507 1.13 -1.02 22.95
CA LYS A 507 0.17 -0.70 21.90
C LYS A 507 -0.17 -1.89 21.02
N ARG A 508 0.77 -2.82 20.83
CA ARG A 508 0.60 -4.04 20.05
C ARG A 508 1.07 -5.25 20.84
N LEU A 509 0.22 -6.25 20.94
CA LEU A 509 0.50 -7.52 21.60
C LEU A 509 0.04 -8.67 20.71
N ASP A 510 0.98 -9.55 20.38
CA ASP A 510 0.70 -10.81 19.71
C ASP A 510 1.04 -11.96 20.67
N ILE A 511 0.02 -12.69 21.06
CA ILE A 511 0.07 -13.89 21.89
C ILE A 511 -0.72 -15.03 21.21
N SER A 512 -0.63 -15.06 19.90
CA SER A 512 -1.20 -16.15 19.11
C SER A 512 -0.38 -17.44 19.28
N SER A 513 -0.99 -18.58 19.03
CA SER A 513 -0.33 -19.90 19.00
C SER A 513 0.44 -20.29 20.27
N ILE A 514 0.00 -19.86 21.46
CA ILE A 514 0.63 -20.18 22.74
C ILE A 514 -0.14 -21.24 23.55
N ARG A 515 -1.14 -21.91 22.93
CA ARG A 515 -2.03 -22.93 23.52
C ARG A 515 -2.87 -22.43 24.71
N MET A 516 -3.23 -21.18 24.70
CA MET A 516 -3.97 -20.51 25.76
C MET A 516 -5.45 -20.93 25.76
N ASP A 517 -5.96 -21.41 26.93
CA ASP A 517 -7.37 -21.78 27.11
C ASP A 517 -8.25 -20.64 27.64
N ARG A 518 -7.64 -19.59 28.18
CA ARG A 518 -8.30 -18.39 28.73
C ARG A 518 -7.41 -17.17 28.64
N VAL A 519 -8.01 -16.02 28.34
CA VAL A 519 -7.30 -14.74 28.31
C VAL A 519 -7.05 -14.25 29.73
N PRO A 520 -5.81 -14.02 30.15
CA PRO A 520 -5.50 -13.50 31.49
C PRO A 520 -6.07 -12.08 31.68
N LEU A 521 -6.62 -11.81 32.86
CA LEU A 521 -7.16 -10.48 33.19
C LEU A 521 -6.10 -9.37 33.19
N SER A 522 -4.83 -9.74 33.30
CA SER A 522 -3.67 -8.84 33.15
C SER A 522 -3.63 -8.18 31.76
N VAL A 523 -3.89 -8.92 30.70
CA VAL A 523 -3.97 -8.40 29.32
C VAL A 523 -5.06 -7.31 29.22
N CYS A 524 -6.20 -7.53 29.87
CA CYS A 524 -7.29 -6.55 29.90
C CYS A 524 -6.96 -5.24 30.65
N ARG A 525 -5.80 -5.12 31.29
CA ARG A 525 -5.32 -3.88 31.94
C ARG A 525 -4.52 -2.98 31.02
N LEU A 526 -4.15 -3.43 29.82
CA LEU A 526 -3.32 -2.74 28.83
C LEU A 526 -4.11 -1.65 28.09
N LYS A 527 -4.47 -0.57 28.75
CA LYS A 527 -5.43 0.44 28.26
C LYS A 527 -5.00 1.17 26.98
N LEU A 528 -3.72 1.16 26.61
CA LEU A 528 -3.21 1.79 25.38
C LEU A 528 -3.13 0.82 24.21
N LEU A 529 -3.54 -0.44 24.41
CA LEU A 529 -3.47 -1.46 23.38
C LEU A 529 -4.40 -1.09 22.22
N ARG A 530 -3.84 -1.16 21.00
CA ARG A 530 -4.53 -0.93 19.73
C ARG A 530 -4.68 -2.22 18.93
N PHE A 531 -3.69 -3.12 19.05
CA PHE A 531 -3.64 -4.38 18.30
C PHE A 531 -3.46 -5.53 19.27
N LEU A 532 -4.40 -6.47 19.25
CA LEU A 532 -4.36 -7.69 20.07
C LEU A 532 -4.62 -8.90 19.20
N ASP A 533 -3.63 -9.77 19.10
CA ASP A 533 -3.74 -11.05 18.45
C ASP A 533 -3.80 -12.17 19.50
N LEU A 534 -4.88 -12.94 19.47
CA LEU A 534 -5.19 -14.10 20.31
C LEU A 534 -5.46 -15.34 19.46
N SER A 535 -5.20 -15.27 18.15
CA SER A 535 -5.52 -16.34 17.21
C SER A 535 -4.78 -17.63 17.48
N HIS A 536 -5.24 -18.72 16.90
CA HIS A 536 -4.60 -20.04 17.01
C HIS A 536 -4.37 -20.50 18.46
N ASN A 537 -5.36 -20.32 19.33
CA ASN A 537 -5.33 -20.74 20.73
C ASN A 537 -6.46 -21.75 21.03
N GLN A 538 -6.75 -22.02 22.29
CA GLN A 538 -7.80 -22.94 22.72
C GLN A 538 -8.88 -22.22 23.54
N LEU A 539 -9.12 -20.94 23.20
CA LEU A 539 -10.02 -20.06 23.95
C LEU A 539 -11.47 -20.51 23.77
N LYS A 540 -12.15 -20.83 24.89
CA LYS A 540 -13.58 -21.15 24.89
C LYS A 540 -14.47 -19.93 25.10
N LYS A 541 -13.94 -18.87 25.70
CA LYS A 541 -14.63 -17.61 25.93
C LYS A 541 -13.66 -16.45 26.08
N LEU A 542 -14.11 -15.27 25.70
CA LEU A 542 -13.41 -14.01 26.00
C LEU A 542 -13.94 -13.40 27.29
N PRO A 543 -13.06 -12.86 28.17
CA PRO A 543 -13.52 -12.23 29.40
C PRO A 543 -14.23 -10.91 29.11
N GLY A 544 -15.34 -10.62 29.82
CA GLY A 544 -16.02 -9.33 29.72
C GLY A 544 -15.14 -8.12 30.07
N ALA A 545 -14.04 -8.36 30.80
CA ALA A 545 -13.03 -7.34 31.12
C ALA A 545 -12.26 -6.84 29.89
N LEU A 546 -12.34 -7.51 28.72
CA LEU A 546 -11.77 -7.07 27.44
C LEU A 546 -12.26 -5.64 27.09
N CYS A 547 -13.46 -5.28 27.51
CA CYS A 547 -14.03 -3.95 27.41
C CYS A 547 -13.22 -2.80 28.02
N ARG A 548 -12.20 -3.11 28.80
CA ARG A 548 -11.27 -2.08 29.31
C ARG A 548 -10.32 -1.56 28.27
N LEU A 549 -10.16 -2.28 27.14
CA LEU A 549 -9.28 -1.96 26.02
C LEU A 549 -9.95 -0.99 25.05
N ARG A 550 -10.36 0.17 25.53
CA ARG A 550 -11.17 1.12 24.76
C ARG A 550 -10.50 1.72 23.53
N LEU A 551 -9.15 1.63 23.43
CA LEU A 551 -8.37 2.12 22.27
C LEU A 551 -8.08 1.00 21.27
N LEU A 552 -8.62 -0.22 21.48
CA LEU A 552 -8.39 -1.33 20.60
C LEU A 552 -8.98 -1.05 19.22
N GLU A 553 -8.13 -1.16 18.21
CA GLU A 553 -8.46 -0.93 16.79
C GLU A 553 -8.56 -2.26 16.03
N GLU A 554 -7.72 -3.24 16.39
CA GLU A 554 -7.72 -4.56 15.77
C GLU A 554 -7.72 -5.65 16.85
N LEU A 555 -8.61 -6.63 16.68
CA LEU A 555 -8.73 -7.82 17.49
C LEU A 555 -8.80 -9.03 16.58
N ASP A 556 -7.83 -9.94 16.75
CA ASP A 556 -7.86 -11.26 16.13
C ASP A 556 -8.06 -12.32 17.20
N VAL A 557 -9.10 -13.12 17.07
CA VAL A 557 -9.45 -14.26 17.91
C VAL A 557 -9.77 -15.49 17.05
N SER A 558 -9.30 -15.49 15.80
CA SER A 558 -9.51 -16.58 14.85
C SER A 558 -8.86 -17.87 15.30
N ASP A 559 -9.32 -18.98 14.77
CA ASP A 559 -8.85 -20.34 15.08
C ASP A 559 -8.76 -20.61 16.60
N ASN A 560 -9.92 -20.58 17.24
CA ASN A 560 -10.12 -20.85 18.65
C ASN A 560 -11.35 -21.76 18.86
N GLU A 561 -11.78 -21.97 20.11
CA GLU A 561 -12.97 -22.76 20.47
C GLU A 561 -14.12 -21.89 21.01
N LEU A 562 -14.20 -20.63 20.59
CA LEU A 562 -15.20 -19.67 21.10
C LEU A 562 -16.61 -20.11 20.70
N LEU A 563 -17.50 -20.19 21.71
CA LEU A 563 -18.92 -20.47 21.51
C LEU A 563 -19.73 -19.18 21.26
N THR A 564 -19.25 -18.06 21.75
CA THR A 564 -19.87 -16.73 21.58
C THR A 564 -18.82 -15.64 21.81
N LEU A 565 -19.06 -14.46 21.28
CA LEU A 565 -18.36 -13.23 21.65
C LEU A 565 -19.01 -12.60 22.91
N PRO A 566 -18.28 -11.76 23.67
CA PRO A 566 -18.86 -11.07 24.83
C PRO A 566 -20.04 -10.18 24.43
N GLN A 567 -21.14 -10.22 25.14
CA GLN A 567 -22.31 -9.37 24.82
C GLN A 567 -21.98 -7.88 24.89
N ASN A 568 -21.07 -7.48 25.76
CA ASN A 568 -20.62 -6.11 25.91
C ASN A 568 -19.46 -5.72 24.97
N ILE A 569 -19.27 -6.43 23.85
CA ILE A 569 -18.19 -6.14 22.87
C ILE A 569 -18.31 -4.72 22.29
N ASN A 570 -19.51 -4.15 22.27
CA ASN A 570 -19.77 -2.78 21.87
C ASN A 570 -18.97 -1.71 22.62
N CYS A 571 -18.38 -2.04 23.77
CA CYS A 571 -17.50 -1.10 24.48
C CYS A 571 -16.18 -0.82 23.78
N LEU A 572 -15.81 -1.63 22.79
CA LEU A 572 -14.62 -1.45 21.94
C LEU A 572 -14.88 -0.47 20.80
N GLN A 573 -15.28 0.75 21.11
CA GLN A 573 -15.80 1.77 20.18
C GLN A 573 -14.81 2.21 19.09
N ASN A 574 -13.50 1.92 19.25
CA ASN A 574 -12.48 2.24 18.25
C ASN A 574 -12.14 1.03 17.35
N LEU A 575 -12.81 -0.10 17.56
CA LEU A 575 -12.51 -1.33 16.80
C LEU A 575 -12.85 -1.14 15.33
N ARG A 576 -11.85 -1.34 14.47
CA ARG A 576 -11.95 -1.26 13.02
C ARG A 576 -11.86 -2.63 12.35
N ARG A 577 -11.09 -3.54 12.96
CA ARG A 577 -10.90 -4.89 12.45
C ARG A 577 -11.19 -5.92 13.52
N LEU A 578 -12.09 -6.85 13.22
CA LEU A 578 -12.37 -8.03 14.03
C LEU A 578 -12.28 -9.27 13.14
N ASP A 579 -11.38 -10.17 13.51
CA ASP A 579 -11.35 -11.52 12.97
C ASP A 579 -11.72 -12.51 14.09
N ALA A 580 -12.80 -13.23 13.89
CA ALA A 580 -13.26 -14.30 14.77
C ALA A 580 -13.63 -15.55 13.97
N SER A 581 -12.99 -15.70 12.81
CA SER A 581 -13.17 -16.87 11.94
C SER A 581 -12.64 -18.15 12.60
N GLN A 582 -13.04 -19.29 12.06
CA GLN A 582 -12.59 -20.60 12.53
C GLN A 582 -12.80 -20.79 14.04
N ASN A 583 -14.03 -20.59 14.48
CA ASN A 583 -14.49 -20.79 15.85
C ASN A 583 -15.73 -21.68 15.88
N ARG A 584 -16.44 -21.75 17.02
CA ARG A 584 -17.70 -22.48 17.18
C ARG A 584 -18.84 -21.52 17.56
N ILE A 585 -18.79 -20.27 17.07
CA ILE A 585 -19.76 -19.23 17.43
C ILE A 585 -21.13 -19.59 16.81
N GLY A 586 -22.12 -19.86 17.67
CA GLY A 586 -23.47 -20.20 17.23
C GLY A 586 -24.42 -19.00 17.19
N LEU A 587 -24.09 -17.88 17.83
CA LEU A 587 -24.93 -16.73 17.93
C LEU A 587 -24.19 -15.45 17.53
N PHE A 588 -24.76 -14.69 16.60
CA PHE A 588 -24.31 -13.34 16.32
C PHE A 588 -24.71 -12.41 17.48
N VAL A 589 -23.73 -11.81 18.12
CA VAL A 589 -23.97 -10.95 19.28
C VAL A 589 -24.39 -9.54 18.84
N GLU A 590 -25.56 -9.06 19.29
CA GLU A 590 -26.09 -7.73 18.94
C GLU A 590 -25.09 -6.59 19.21
N GLY A 591 -24.25 -6.71 20.26
CA GLY A 591 -23.21 -5.72 20.54
C GLY A 591 -22.26 -5.41 19.39
N LEU A 592 -22.12 -6.30 18.40
CA LEU A 592 -21.31 -6.04 17.20
C LEU A 592 -21.92 -4.94 16.32
N THR A 593 -23.24 -4.85 16.22
CA THR A 593 -23.92 -3.84 15.39
C THR A 593 -23.66 -2.42 15.86
N LEU A 594 -23.31 -2.26 17.13
CA LEU A 594 -22.98 -0.97 17.77
C LEU A 594 -21.53 -0.54 17.60
N LEU A 595 -20.71 -1.31 16.90
CA LEU A 595 -19.32 -0.97 16.59
C LEU A 595 -19.25 -0.07 15.34
N HIS A 596 -19.59 1.19 15.47
CA HIS A 596 -19.74 2.14 14.36
C HIS A 596 -18.43 2.47 13.63
N GLN A 597 -17.28 2.05 14.14
CA GLN A 597 -15.98 2.23 13.49
C GLN A 597 -15.52 0.99 12.73
N LEU A 598 -16.26 -0.13 12.82
CA LEU A 598 -15.84 -1.41 12.25
C LEU A 598 -15.83 -1.34 10.72
N GLU A 599 -14.68 -1.65 10.14
CA GLU A 599 -14.42 -1.63 8.70
C GLU A 599 -14.27 -3.06 8.14
N TYR A 600 -13.78 -3.99 8.96
CA TYR A 600 -13.55 -5.38 8.61
C TYR A 600 -14.14 -6.30 9.66
N LEU A 601 -15.00 -7.23 9.25
CA LEU A 601 -15.56 -8.29 10.09
C LEU A 601 -15.45 -9.62 9.37
N ASN A 602 -14.71 -10.54 9.99
CA ASN A 602 -14.61 -11.92 9.54
C ASN A 602 -15.18 -12.85 10.63
N LEU A 603 -16.25 -13.55 10.31
CA LEU A 603 -16.90 -14.56 11.13
C LEU A 603 -17.02 -15.89 10.37
N SER A 604 -16.21 -16.08 9.34
CA SER A 604 -16.24 -17.31 8.52
C SER A 604 -15.88 -18.55 9.34
N PHE A 605 -16.30 -19.71 8.86
CA PHE A 605 -16.06 -21.00 9.55
C PHE A 605 -16.52 -20.98 11.03
N ASN A 606 -17.80 -20.70 11.21
CA ASN A 606 -18.49 -20.72 12.50
C ASN A 606 -19.82 -21.50 12.39
N ASN A 607 -20.70 -21.44 13.40
CA ASN A 607 -22.00 -22.09 13.42
C ASN A 607 -23.16 -21.08 13.49
N ILE A 608 -22.99 -19.87 12.92
CA ILE A 608 -23.98 -18.81 13.02
C ILE A 608 -25.20 -19.15 12.16
N GLY A 609 -26.38 -19.32 12.79
CA GLY A 609 -27.61 -19.67 12.08
C GLY A 609 -28.47 -18.46 11.66
N SER A 610 -28.30 -17.32 12.29
CA SER A 610 -29.06 -16.10 11.96
C SER A 610 -28.32 -14.81 12.30
N LEU A 611 -28.68 -13.74 11.60
CA LEU A 611 -28.21 -12.38 11.88
C LEU A 611 -29.35 -11.56 12.50
N PRO A 612 -29.06 -10.57 13.38
CA PRO A 612 -30.07 -9.73 14.00
C PRO A 612 -30.68 -8.73 13.01
N ASP A 613 -31.91 -8.27 13.25
CA ASP A 613 -32.60 -7.31 12.38
C ASP A 613 -31.87 -5.96 12.24
N HIS A 614 -31.11 -5.56 13.26
CA HIS A 614 -30.30 -4.31 13.25
C HIS A 614 -28.92 -4.46 12.64
N PHE A 615 -28.67 -5.52 11.92
CA PHE A 615 -27.38 -5.83 11.29
C PHE A 615 -26.84 -4.67 10.42
N GLY A 616 -27.72 -3.93 9.73
CA GLY A 616 -27.35 -2.81 8.86
C GLY A 616 -26.75 -1.58 9.54
N GLU A 617 -26.67 -1.50 10.88
CA GLU A 617 -26.16 -0.31 11.58
C GLU A 617 -24.63 -0.12 11.47
N MET A 618 -23.91 -1.12 11.02
CA MET A 618 -22.45 -1.10 10.79
C MET A 618 -22.08 -0.36 9.49
N ASN A 619 -22.41 0.91 9.38
CA ASN A 619 -22.35 1.69 8.14
C ASN A 619 -20.94 1.98 7.58
N LYS A 620 -19.87 1.75 8.36
CA LYS A 620 -18.49 1.85 7.93
C LYS A 620 -17.89 0.53 7.43
N LEU A 621 -18.63 -0.56 7.54
CA LEU A 621 -18.14 -1.86 7.17
C LEU A 621 -17.80 -1.91 5.67
N VAL A 622 -16.56 -2.30 5.38
CA VAL A 622 -16.00 -2.40 4.02
C VAL A 622 -15.94 -3.86 3.57
N THR A 623 -15.55 -4.74 4.49
CA THR A 623 -15.44 -6.18 4.23
C THR A 623 -16.22 -6.95 5.28
N LEU A 624 -17.08 -7.83 4.81
CA LEU A 624 -17.84 -8.77 5.63
C LEU A 624 -17.68 -10.19 5.07
N ASP A 625 -17.15 -11.06 5.90
CA ASP A 625 -17.06 -12.49 5.62
C ASP A 625 -17.87 -13.30 6.64
N LEU A 626 -18.90 -13.97 6.15
CA LEU A 626 -19.79 -14.87 6.88
C LEU A 626 -19.80 -16.26 6.26
N SER A 627 -18.81 -16.57 5.41
CA SER A 627 -18.75 -17.84 4.71
C SER A 627 -18.59 -19.04 5.65
N ASN A 628 -19.01 -20.22 5.19
CA ASN A 628 -18.92 -21.45 5.97
C ASN A 628 -19.58 -21.30 7.36
N ASN A 629 -20.85 -20.95 7.37
CA ASN A 629 -21.73 -20.86 8.53
C ASN A 629 -23.04 -21.64 8.29
N GLU A 630 -24.03 -21.47 9.15
CA GLU A 630 -25.33 -22.14 9.08
C GLU A 630 -26.49 -21.16 8.76
N LEU A 631 -26.16 -20.02 8.11
CA LEU A 631 -27.16 -18.99 7.80
C LEU A 631 -28.21 -19.51 6.82
N THR A 632 -29.48 -19.40 7.18
CA THR A 632 -30.63 -19.76 6.32
C THR A 632 -31.18 -18.58 5.53
N GLN A 633 -30.99 -17.38 6.03
CA GLN A 633 -31.40 -16.12 5.38
C GLN A 633 -30.52 -14.95 5.83
N LEU A 634 -30.52 -13.90 5.01
CA LEU A 634 -30.03 -12.58 5.39
C LEU A 634 -31.20 -11.76 5.96
N PRO A 635 -30.93 -10.75 6.81
CA PRO A 635 -31.99 -9.82 7.26
C PRO A 635 -32.71 -9.19 6.08
N GLU A 636 -34.05 -9.20 6.12
CA GLU A 636 -34.87 -8.67 5.02
C GLU A 636 -34.84 -7.14 4.96
N ASP A 637 -34.69 -6.49 6.12
CA ASP A 637 -34.75 -5.02 6.23
C ASP A 637 -33.36 -4.40 6.48
N ARG A 638 -33.11 -3.27 5.82
CA ARG A 638 -31.98 -2.35 6.10
C ARG A 638 -30.57 -2.89 5.79
N ILE A 639 -30.41 -3.93 4.98
CA ILE A 639 -29.06 -4.34 4.53
C ILE A 639 -28.41 -3.27 3.63
N ASP A 640 -29.22 -2.48 2.95
CA ASP A 640 -28.84 -1.35 2.10
C ASP A 640 -28.07 -0.23 2.86
N VAL A 641 -28.24 -0.15 4.18
CA VAL A 641 -27.55 0.82 5.05
C VAL A 641 -26.05 0.53 5.15
N LEU A 642 -25.58 -0.67 4.83
CA LEU A 642 -24.16 -1.00 4.73
C LEU A 642 -23.50 -0.31 3.50
N ALA A 643 -23.71 0.98 3.38
CA ALA A 643 -23.36 1.79 2.21
C ALA A 643 -21.86 1.85 1.88
N SER A 644 -20.99 1.47 2.83
CA SER A 644 -19.54 1.42 2.64
C SER A 644 -19.04 0.07 2.13
N LEU A 645 -19.88 -0.96 2.11
CA LEU A 645 -19.48 -2.33 1.84
C LEU A 645 -18.96 -2.50 0.40
N LEU A 646 -17.75 -3.04 0.29
CA LEU A 646 -17.09 -3.36 -0.98
C LEU A 646 -17.05 -4.87 -1.23
N THR A 647 -16.94 -5.67 -0.16
CA THR A 647 -16.84 -7.13 -0.26
C THR A 647 -17.84 -7.77 0.71
N LEU A 648 -18.70 -8.64 0.16
CA LEU A 648 -19.59 -9.51 0.92
C LEU A 648 -19.33 -10.94 0.50
N ASN A 649 -18.92 -11.76 1.46
CA ASN A 649 -18.75 -13.20 1.28
C ASN A 649 -19.72 -13.94 2.21
N ILE A 650 -20.68 -14.63 1.63
CA ILE A 650 -21.68 -15.46 2.31
C ILE A 650 -21.69 -16.89 1.76
N CYS A 651 -20.58 -17.30 1.12
CA CYS A 651 -20.50 -18.62 0.51
C CYS A 651 -20.59 -19.75 1.54
N LYS A 652 -21.02 -20.91 1.08
CA LYS A 652 -21.17 -22.14 1.90
C LYS A 652 -21.98 -21.88 3.17
N ASN A 653 -23.23 -21.50 2.97
CA ASN A 653 -24.31 -21.38 3.96
C ASN A 653 -25.54 -22.15 3.47
N HIS A 654 -26.69 -21.90 4.04
CA HIS A 654 -27.99 -22.49 3.64
C HIS A 654 -28.97 -21.41 3.19
N ILE A 655 -28.46 -20.33 2.60
CA ILE A 655 -29.27 -19.18 2.20
C ILE A 655 -30.08 -19.58 0.95
N ASN A 656 -31.39 -19.42 1.05
CA ASN A 656 -32.30 -19.79 -0.03
C ASN A 656 -32.83 -18.58 -0.81
N ILE A 657 -32.79 -17.40 -0.24
CA ILE A 657 -33.27 -16.14 -0.83
C ILE A 657 -32.30 -15.01 -0.54
N ILE A 658 -32.01 -14.19 -1.55
CA ILE A 658 -31.30 -12.93 -1.39
C ILE A 658 -32.34 -11.81 -1.14
N PRO A 659 -32.19 -10.99 -0.09
CA PRO A 659 -33.11 -9.89 0.21
C PRO A 659 -33.24 -8.91 -0.96
N THR A 660 -34.44 -8.36 -1.13
CA THR A 660 -34.75 -7.38 -2.19
C THR A 660 -33.98 -6.06 -2.04
N ASP A 661 -33.46 -5.78 -0.85
CA ASP A 661 -32.69 -4.58 -0.54
C ASP A 661 -31.18 -4.73 -0.80
N LEU A 662 -30.66 -5.95 -0.91
CA LEU A 662 -29.23 -6.18 -1.21
C LEU A 662 -28.75 -5.47 -2.50
N PRO A 663 -29.53 -5.40 -3.61
CA PRO A 663 -29.14 -4.68 -4.82
C PRO A 663 -28.88 -3.17 -4.63
N TYR A 664 -29.31 -2.56 -3.53
CA TYR A 664 -29.05 -1.15 -3.25
C TYR A 664 -27.64 -0.89 -2.66
N LEU A 665 -26.85 -1.93 -2.42
CA LEU A 665 -25.42 -1.82 -2.11
C LEU A 665 -24.62 -1.44 -3.37
N TYR A 666 -24.80 -0.23 -3.85
CA TYR A 666 -24.26 0.25 -5.13
C TYR A 666 -22.73 0.35 -5.16
N ARG A 667 -22.05 0.32 -4.02
CA ARG A 667 -20.57 0.34 -3.92
C ARG A 667 -19.92 -1.04 -3.93
N ILE A 668 -20.67 -2.09 -3.72
CA ILE A 668 -20.13 -3.45 -3.64
C ILE A 668 -19.38 -3.81 -4.92
N GLN A 669 -18.20 -4.41 -4.78
CA GLN A 669 -17.34 -4.83 -5.86
C GLN A 669 -17.24 -6.34 -5.98
N ILE A 670 -17.29 -7.04 -4.85
CA ILE A 670 -17.21 -8.50 -4.79
C ILE A 670 -18.42 -9.03 -3.99
N LEU A 671 -19.19 -9.89 -4.61
CA LEU A 671 -20.29 -10.60 -3.98
C LEU A 671 -20.09 -12.09 -4.24
N ASN A 672 -19.82 -12.83 -3.17
CA ASN A 672 -19.71 -14.29 -3.21
C ASN A 672 -20.87 -14.94 -2.46
N CYS A 673 -21.75 -15.61 -3.18
CA CYS A 673 -22.89 -16.38 -2.68
C CYS A 673 -22.78 -17.87 -3.03
N SER A 674 -21.59 -18.35 -3.40
CA SER A 674 -21.42 -19.75 -3.84
C SER A 674 -21.71 -20.75 -2.72
N GLY A 675 -22.11 -21.97 -3.09
CA GLY A 675 -22.38 -23.05 -2.13
C GLY A 675 -23.54 -22.74 -1.18
N ASN A 676 -24.66 -22.25 -1.70
CA ASN A 676 -25.89 -21.96 -0.96
C ASN A 676 -27.09 -22.70 -1.58
N ASP A 677 -28.32 -22.44 -1.11
CA ASP A 677 -29.55 -23.03 -1.58
C ASP A 677 -30.38 -22.05 -2.45
N LEU A 678 -29.72 -21.07 -3.10
CA LEU A 678 -30.40 -20.04 -3.87
C LEU A 678 -31.12 -20.62 -5.09
N SER A 679 -32.45 -20.44 -5.14
CA SER A 679 -33.28 -20.79 -6.29
C SER A 679 -33.43 -19.66 -7.31
N SER A 680 -33.24 -18.41 -6.86
CA SER A 680 -33.31 -17.20 -7.69
C SER A 680 -32.50 -16.08 -7.09
N ILE A 681 -32.23 -15.07 -7.91
CA ILE A 681 -31.62 -13.79 -7.46
C ILE A 681 -32.52 -12.60 -7.86
N PRO A 682 -32.49 -11.50 -7.13
CA PRO A 682 -33.34 -10.34 -7.41
C PRO A 682 -33.14 -9.77 -8.81
N ALA A 683 -34.25 -9.48 -9.52
CA ALA A 683 -34.19 -8.89 -10.86
C ALA A 683 -33.45 -7.54 -10.89
N ASP A 684 -33.49 -6.81 -9.78
CA ASP A 684 -32.90 -5.49 -9.58
C ASP A 684 -31.37 -5.51 -9.32
N ILE A 685 -30.72 -6.68 -9.42
CA ILE A 685 -29.25 -6.83 -9.23
C ILE A 685 -28.44 -5.82 -10.03
N PHE A 686 -28.95 -5.31 -11.16
CA PHE A 686 -28.32 -4.27 -11.98
C PHE A 686 -28.05 -2.93 -11.25
N ARG A 687 -28.66 -2.73 -10.09
CA ARG A 687 -28.43 -1.54 -9.25
C ARG A 687 -27.04 -1.54 -8.60
N MET A 688 -26.39 -2.68 -8.49
CA MET A 688 -25.01 -2.84 -8.01
C MET A 688 -24.01 -2.35 -9.04
N THR A 689 -23.97 -1.06 -9.30
CA THR A 689 -23.23 -0.44 -10.41
C THR A 689 -21.71 -0.58 -10.32
N SER A 690 -21.17 -0.92 -9.15
CA SER A 690 -19.73 -1.11 -8.90
C SER A 690 -19.31 -2.59 -8.89
N LEU A 691 -20.24 -3.54 -9.02
CA LEU A 691 -19.96 -4.97 -8.90
C LEU A 691 -19.06 -5.46 -10.02
N LYS A 692 -17.91 -6.04 -9.63
CA LYS A 692 -16.87 -6.56 -10.53
C LYS A 692 -16.84 -8.08 -10.58
N VAL A 693 -17.04 -8.71 -9.42
CA VAL A 693 -17.01 -10.16 -9.25
C VAL A 693 -18.32 -10.62 -8.64
N LEU A 694 -19.01 -11.53 -9.30
CA LEU A 694 -20.22 -12.18 -8.83
C LEU A 694 -20.04 -13.68 -8.91
N ASP A 695 -19.99 -14.33 -7.74
CA ASP A 695 -19.91 -15.78 -7.63
C ASP A 695 -21.24 -16.33 -7.08
N LEU A 696 -21.93 -17.11 -7.90
CA LEU A 696 -23.19 -17.79 -7.64
C LEU A 696 -23.07 -19.31 -7.86
N SER A 697 -21.84 -19.82 -7.94
CA SER A 697 -21.59 -21.25 -8.18
C SER A 697 -22.15 -22.13 -7.05
N ASP A 698 -22.38 -23.39 -7.35
CA ASP A 698 -22.88 -24.38 -6.38
C ASP A 698 -24.16 -23.89 -5.66
N ASN A 699 -25.22 -23.63 -6.45
CA ASN A 699 -26.54 -23.18 -5.98
C ASN A 699 -27.68 -23.95 -6.71
N LEU A 700 -28.91 -23.55 -6.48
CA LEU A 700 -30.10 -24.17 -7.06
C LEU A 700 -30.75 -23.32 -8.16
N LEU A 701 -30.02 -22.38 -8.76
CA LEU A 701 -30.56 -21.45 -9.73
C LEU A 701 -31.05 -22.15 -11.00
N GLU A 702 -32.31 -21.94 -11.37
CA GLU A 702 -32.92 -22.44 -12.60
C GLU A 702 -32.80 -21.45 -13.76
N SER A 703 -32.69 -20.17 -13.47
CA SER A 703 -32.50 -19.10 -14.45
C SER A 703 -31.77 -17.91 -13.87
N LEU A 704 -31.18 -17.08 -14.72
CA LEU A 704 -30.59 -15.79 -14.34
C LEU A 704 -31.47 -14.66 -14.86
N PRO A 705 -31.76 -13.63 -14.03
CA PRO A 705 -32.51 -12.47 -14.50
C PRO A 705 -31.66 -11.63 -15.47
N ASP A 706 -32.32 -11.02 -16.46
CA ASP A 706 -31.71 -10.09 -17.42
C ASP A 706 -30.98 -8.88 -16.76
N GLY A 707 -31.27 -8.63 -15.48
CA GLY A 707 -30.58 -7.61 -14.67
C GLY A 707 -29.08 -7.84 -14.56
N VAL A 708 -28.62 -9.11 -14.56
CA VAL A 708 -27.19 -9.43 -14.52
C VAL A 708 -26.47 -8.87 -15.75
N ALA A 709 -27.08 -8.97 -16.93
CA ALA A 709 -26.49 -8.44 -18.16
C ALA A 709 -26.40 -6.90 -18.21
N LYS A 710 -27.04 -6.19 -17.27
CA LYS A 710 -27.01 -4.73 -17.18
C LYS A 710 -25.97 -4.21 -16.18
N LEU A 711 -25.24 -5.08 -15.49
CA LEU A 711 -24.18 -4.69 -14.55
C LEU A 711 -23.00 -4.01 -15.32
N PRO A 712 -22.74 -2.72 -15.09
CA PRO A 712 -21.84 -1.97 -15.96
C PRO A 712 -20.34 -2.24 -15.69
N ALA A 713 -20.01 -2.71 -14.48
CA ALA A 713 -18.65 -2.93 -14.03
C ALA A 713 -18.25 -4.40 -13.94
N LEU A 714 -19.19 -5.33 -14.20
CA LEU A 714 -18.94 -6.76 -14.02
C LEU A 714 -17.83 -7.25 -14.94
N ARG A 715 -16.89 -7.99 -14.36
CA ARG A 715 -15.73 -8.59 -15.05
C ARG A 715 -15.73 -10.11 -14.95
N GLU A 716 -16.15 -10.64 -13.80
CA GLU A 716 -16.12 -12.06 -13.49
C GLU A 716 -17.49 -12.52 -13.01
N LEU A 717 -17.99 -13.58 -13.62
CA LEU A 717 -19.24 -14.23 -13.27
C LEU A 717 -19.02 -15.73 -13.23
N ASP A 718 -19.28 -16.33 -12.07
CA ASP A 718 -19.31 -17.79 -11.89
C ASP A 718 -20.73 -18.23 -11.55
N VAL A 719 -21.30 -19.10 -12.36
CA VAL A 719 -22.62 -19.72 -12.20
C VAL A 719 -22.55 -21.24 -12.42
N SER A 720 -21.34 -21.80 -12.30
CA SER A 720 -21.13 -23.25 -12.38
C SER A 720 -21.91 -23.99 -11.30
N ASP A 721 -22.12 -25.24 -11.48
CA ASP A 721 -22.81 -26.12 -10.51
C ASP A 721 -24.17 -25.58 -10.06
N ASN A 722 -25.02 -25.24 -11.05
CA ASN A 722 -26.40 -24.79 -10.87
C ASN A 722 -27.37 -25.61 -11.73
N LYS A 723 -28.68 -25.33 -11.65
CA LYS A 723 -29.75 -25.97 -12.44
C LYS A 723 -30.07 -25.18 -13.71
N LEU A 724 -29.19 -24.31 -14.18
CA LEU A 724 -29.44 -23.46 -15.34
C LEU A 724 -29.60 -24.29 -16.62
N SER A 725 -30.75 -24.17 -17.28
CA SER A 725 -31.01 -24.84 -18.52
C SER A 725 -30.58 -24.07 -19.77
N SER A 726 -30.63 -22.74 -19.70
CA SER A 726 -30.27 -21.84 -20.80
C SER A 726 -29.99 -20.44 -20.27
N PHE A 727 -29.30 -19.63 -21.07
CA PHE A 727 -29.08 -18.21 -20.81
C PHE A 727 -29.88 -17.34 -21.75
N SER A 728 -30.35 -16.18 -21.29
CA SER A 728 -30.99 -15.21 -22.17
C SER A 728 -30.00 -14.63 -23.17
N ASN A 729 -30.50 -14.21 -24.34
CA ASN A 729 -29.65 -13.56 -25.36
C ASN A 729 -28.80 -12.39 -24.84
N LYS A 730 -29.27 -11.68 -23.80
CA LYS A 730 -28.56 -10.56 -23.17
C LYS A 730 -27.37 -11.04 -22.34
N ILE A 731 -27.53 -12.16 -21.66
CA ILE A 731 -26.44 -12.77 -20.84
C ILE A 731 -25.38 -13.37 -21.78
N GLU A 732 -25.78 -14.03 -22.86
CA GLU A 732 -24.86 -14.56 -23.87
C GLU A 732 -24.03 -13.44 -24.55
N GLN A 733 -24.63 -12.29 -24.84
CA GLN A 733 -23.92 -11.13 -25.37
C GLN A 733 -22.94 -10.53 -24.34
N MET A 734 -23.28 -10.56 -23.03
CA MET A 734 -22.41 -10.07 -21.97
C MET A 734 -21.20 -10.99 -21.79
N ARG A 735 -21.37 -12.31 -21.92
CA ARG A 735 -20.32 -13.33 -21.76
C ARG A 735 -19.03 -12.95 -22.50
N ASN A 736 -19.16 -12.47 -23.72
CA ASN A 736 -18.00 -12.05 -24.56
C ASN A 736 -17.27 -10.79 -24.06
N LYS A 737 -17.81 -10.08 -23.05
CA LYS A 737 -17.22 -8.87 -22.46
C LYS A 737 -16.58 -9.11 -21.11
N LEU A 738 -16.81 -10.28 -20.52
CA LEU A 738 -16.27 -10.65 -19.22
C LEU A 738 -14.83 -11.14 -19.36
N SER A 739 -14.01 -10.86 -18.38
CA SER A 739 -12.66 -11.43 -18.26
C SER A 739 -12.69 -12.90 -17.83
N SER A 740 -13.73 -13.30 -17.08
CA SER A 740 -13.99 -14.68 -16.67
C SER A 740 -15.48 -14.96 -16.65
N PHE A 741 -15.90 -16.07 -17.29
CA PHE A 741 -17.25 -16.60 -17.22
C PHE A 741 -17.19 -18.11 -17.07
N LYS A 742 -17.74 -18.64 -15.95
CA LYS A 742 -17.82 -20.07 -15.69
C LYS A 742 -19.26 -20.52 -15.60
N SER A 743 -19.60 -21.58 -16.29
CA SER A 743 -20.96 -22.11 -16.39
C SER A 743 -20.98 -23.62 -16.70
N GLU A 744 -19.98 -24.39 -16.27
CA GLU A 744 -19.90 -25.81 -16.52
C GLU A 744 -21.06 -26.54 -15.83
N LYS A 745 -21.77 -27.43 -16.60
CA LYS A 745 -22.82 -28.27 -16.07
C LYS A 745 -22.21 -29.49 -15.41
N GLN A 746 -22.39 -29.68 -14.13
CA GLN A 746 -22.29 -31.02 -13.57
C GLN A 746 -23.60 -31.78 -13.78
N SER A 747 -23.56 -32.76 -14.65
CA SER A 747 -24.61 -33.75 -14.80
C SER A 747 -24.42 -34.84 -13.75
N SER A 748 -24.88 -34.63 -12.53
CA SER A 748 -25.38 -35.72 -11.65
C SER A 748 -25.81 -35.13 -10.28
N TYR A 749 -27.12 -35.20 -10.06
CA TYR A 749 -27.68 -35.05 -8.73
C TYR A 749 -27.09 -36.08 -7.77
N LYS A 750 -26.29 -35.71 -6.82
CA LYS A 750 -26.20 -36.40 -5.53
C LYS A 750 -27.22 -35.78 -4.61
N THR A 751 -28.38 -36.42 -4.47
CA THR A 751 -29.27 -36.18 -3.34
C THR A 751 -28.46 -36.28 -2.06
N ARG A 752 -28.26 -35.17 -1.38
CA ARG A 752 -27.80 -35.20 0.00
C ARG A 752 -28.87 -35.86 0.83
N ASP A 753 -28.66 -37.13 1.24
CA ASP A 753 -29.48 -37.80 2.24
C ASP A 753 -29.38 -37.03 3.57
N LEU A 754 -30.47 -36.37 3.90
CA LEU A 754 -30.69 -35.62 5.15
C LEU A 754 -30.76 -36.50 6.40
N LYS A 755 -30.27 -37.78 6.36
CA LYS A 755 -30.44 -38.74 7.46
C LYS A 755 -29.17 -39.31 8.10
N GLU A 756 -27.97 -38.90 7.66
CA GLU A 756 -26.73 -39.47 8.30
C GLU A 756 -25.82 -38.44 9.01
N GLY A 757 -26.28 -37.22 9.22
CA GLY A 757 -25.50 -36.15 9.91
C GLY A 757 -25.52 -36.15 11.43
N LEU A 758 -26.31 -37.04 12.07
CA LEU A 758 -26.52 -37.03 13.54
C LEU A 758 -25.84 -38.14 14.32
N ALA A 759 -25.11 -39.04 13.67
CA ALA A 759 -24.53 -40.21 14.38
C ALA A 759 -23.02 -40.43 14.17
N ALA A 760 -22.26 -39.52 13.54
CA ALA A 760 -20.82 -39.72 13.29
C ALA A 760 -19.91 -38.63 13.92
N GLY A 761 -20.42 -37.92 14.89
CA GLY A 761 -19.68 -36.82 15.58
C GLY A 761 -18.86 -37.23 16.81
N VAL A 762 -18.72 -38.52 17.10
CA VAL A 762 -17.93 -39.04 18.23
C VAL A 762 -17.25 -40.35 17.80
N ALA A 763 -16.12 -40.27 17.16
CA ALA A 763 -15.02 -41.21 17.08
C ALA A 763 -14.25 -41.06 15.75
N GLN A 764 -13.34 -40.08 15.68
CA GLN A 764 -12.14 -40.18 14.83
C GLN A 764 -11.32 -38.87 15.02
N THR A 765 -10.84 -38.68 16.22
CA THR A 765 -9.68 -37.83 16.48
C THR A 765 -8.56 -38.77 16.92
N ASP A 766 -7.81 -39.26 15.95
CA ASP A 766 -6.41 -39.62 16.10
C ASP A 766 -5.93 -40.30 14.80
N LYS A 767 -5.05 -39.62 14.11
CA LYS A 767 -4.16 -40.04 13.01
C LYS A 767 -4.42 -39.32 11.69
N SER A 768 -4.03 -38.05 11.63
CA SER A 768 -3.50 -37.39 10.43
C SER A 768 -3.03 -35.94 10.74
N ARG A 769 -2.10 -35.82 11.69
CA ARG A 769 -1.33 -34.59 11.94
C ARG A 769 0.15 -34.83 11.60
N GLU A 770 0.42 -35.23 10.38
CA GLU A 770 1.76 -35.15 9.82
C GLU A 770 1.61 -34.81 8.33
N ASN A 771 2.27 -33.72 7.90
CA ASN A 771 2.40 -33.23 6.55
C ASN A 771 1.22 -32.39 5.97
N SER A 772 1.22 -31.10 6.32
CA SER A 772 0.80 -30.07 5.36
C SER A 772 1.65 -28.82 5.55
N PRO A 773 2.33 -28.32 4.50
CA PRO A 773 3.07 -27.06 4.60
C PRO A 773 2.07 -25.90 4.64
N ALA A 774 2.30 -24.98 5.56
CA ALA A 774 1.54 -23.75 5.70
C ALA A 774 1.57 -22.95 4.40
N HIS A 775 0.50 -23.01 3.62
CA HIS A 775 0.26 -22.03 2.58
C HIS A 775 -0.16 -20.71 3.23
N ARG A 776 0.78 -19.80 3.36
CA ARG A 776 0.48 -18.38 3.59
C ARG A 776 -0.34 -17.85 2.41
N ALA A 777 -1.64 -17.73 2.59
CA ALA A 777 -2.44 -16.86 1.75
C ALA A 777 -2.00 -15.41 2.05
N LYS A 778 -1.23 -14.82 1.14
CA LYS A 778 -1.00 -13.38 1.11
C LYS A 778 -2.31 -12.70 0.75
N SER A 779 -2.99 -12.13 1.73
CA SER A 779 -3.98 -11.09 1.47
C SER A 779 -3.29 -9.93 0.76
N PRO A 780 -3.85 -9.37 -0.31
CA PRO A 780 -3.28 -8.18 -0.94
C PRO A 780 -3.38 -7.03 0.06
N MET A 781 -2.24 -6.57 0.53
CA MET A 781 -2.16 -5.29 1.22
C MET A 781 -2.52 -4.20 0.21
N LEU A 782 -3.62 -3.53 0.44
CA LEU A 782 -3.87 -2.22 -0.14
C LEU A 782 -2.74 -1.31 0.31
N GLY A 783 -1.83 -1.01 -0.62
CA GLY A 783 -0.82 0.02 -0.42
C GLY A 783 -1.50 1.33 -0.07
N ARG A 784 -1.28 1.82 1.11
CA ARG A 784 -1.37 3.24 1.38
C ARG A 784 -0.04 3.82 0.91
N ASP A 785 -0.10 4.63 -0.13
CA ASP A 785 0.92 5.62 -0.41
C ASP A 785 0.98 6.56 0.81
N GLU A 786 1.96 6.38 1.65
CA GLU A 786 2.41 7.40 2.59
C GLU A 786 3.52 8.17 1.88
N ASP A 787 3.12 9.18 1.10
CA ASP A 787 3.91 10.36 0.89
C ASP A 787 3.54 11.32 2.03
N GLU A 788 4.53 11.66 2.87
CA GLU A 788 4.82 13.03 3.30
C GLU A 788 5.70 13.05 4.56
N ASP A 789 6.82 13.76 4.38
CA ASP A 789 7.83 14.40 5.28
C ASP A 789 8.79 13.49 6.03
#